data_f796eeaaed609f2679ce61ec66335003
#
_entry.id   f796eeaaed609f2679ce61ec66335003
#
_cell.length_a   1.000
_cell.length_b   1.000
_cell.length_c   1.000
_cell.angle_alpha   90.00
_cell.angle_beta   90.00
_cell.angle_gamma   90.00
#
_symmetry.space_group_name_H-M   'P 1'
#
loop_
_entity.id
_entity.type
_entity.pdbx_description
1 polymer ?
#
loop_
_entity_poly.entity_id
_entity_poly.type
_entity_poly.pdbx_seq_one_letter_code
_entity_poly.pdbx_strand_id
1 'polypeptide(L)'
;MFANASNFTANNSQFIVNNYQSWTIQNWLKAPNPSTNFVAACDKKTAGTGEWILSHPEYDKWHQSKHGILWIQGKAGSGKTILPTTIIKSLQAELSFGCYYYYFDKQRQRQLPMTTRSEGVHPALHELYKKCNQGVMEPTTEDLSSALSAVVKELSPVFLVLDAMDECSEAIDVFKHLADVKANLCIAVTSRYLAETGYDVSWHIHLDEVESAFHQDINKYLKDKLAHRKLKQELFTEIVNLLTQESQGQLQRFRWVDCQVTVLQRCKTPKAIREALKKLPKTLEETYTVAIKRISESEHVDDAGQLLRWLTYAFEPLSIQQVTEILAVDMDEQIFNPEAWSLELETGVYDILDSTLIVVNVDSIVQLAHSSVKEFLLASQGQPHLVGQIEINEQLAHSIICETCLIYLLEFNSEEIYEFENDYPLSIYAAMYWPSHMRVLDHDVLKHQSVHDLAITLVRQRKRNWQAECYPTLEADKIQPPLYYMAYEGLTWMAEHLLSEETVDVNAQGGEYGNAIQPAAAQGNKDIVHILLEHKAEPNAQGGHFGNALQAAAAYGNQDIVQALLEHKADPNAQGGHYGNALQAAAAHGNKDIVYVLLEHNADINAQGGHFGNALQAAAAEGNKDIVQLLLEHKADPNAQGGSYGNALRAAAAQYNKDIVQILLEHKADPNAQGGEYGNALPAAAAQYIKDIVQLLLEHKADANAPGGHFGNAKDGHKSGSYTGTHK
;
A
#
# COMPACT_ATOMS: atom_id res chain seq x y z
N MET A 1 -30.57 3.09 -5.20
CA MET A 1 -30.65 4.32 -4.37
C MET A 1 -30.49 5.57 -5.24
N PHE A 2 -31.25 5.65 -6.35
CA PHE A 2 -31.22 6.78 -7.32
C PHE A 2 -32.64 7.13 -7.79
N ALA A 3 -33.56 7.21 -6.84
CA ALA A 3 -34.93 7.60 -7.17
C ALA A 3 -35.32 8.88 -6.39
N ASN A 4 -34.65 10.01 -6.68
CA ASN A 4 -35.12 11.38 -6.36
C ASN A 4 -34.12 12.46 -6.86
N ALA A 5 -33.65 12.35 -8.09
CA ALA A 5 -32.83 13.39 -8.71
C ALA A 5 -33.53 13.98 -9.94
N SER A 6 -34.73 14.56 -9.73
CA SER A 6 -35.48 15.21 -10.81
C SER A 6 -35.58 16.75 -10.68
N ASN A 7 -34.56 17.42 -10.09
CA ASN A 7 -34.48 18.88 -10.10
C ASN A 7 -33.03 19.41 -10.02
N PHE A 8 -32.15 18.96 -10.93
CA PHE A 8 -30.85 19.59 -11.13
C PHE A 8 -30.62 19.89 -12.61
N THR A 9 -31.15 21.01 -13.06
CA THR A 9 -30.70 21.71 -14.27
C THR A 9 -29.83 22.89 -13.84
N ALA A 10 -28.54 22.61 -13.56
CA ALA A 10 -27.52 23.64 -13.49
C ALA A 10 -26.14 22.99 -13.84
N ASN A 11 -25.65 23.35 -15.02
CA ASN A 11 -24.27 23.16 -15.51
C ASN A 11 -23.67 21.74 -15.31
N ASN A 12 -24.23 20.75 -15.99
CA ASN A 12 -23.74 19.36 -16.03
C ASN A 12 -22.24 19.21 -16.38
N SER A 13 -21.64 20.13 -17.11
CA SER A 13 -20.24 20.04 -17.51
C SER A 13 -19.28 20.34 -16.35
N GLN A 14 -19.57 21.34 -15.50
CA GLN A 14 -18.71 21.65 -14.34
C GLN A 14 -18.82 20.61 -13.23
N PHE A 15 -20.00 20.04 -13.03
CA PHE A 15 -20.22 18.98 -12.05
C PHE A 15 -19.53 17.66 -12.45
N ILE A 16 -19.56 17.31 -13.73
CA ILE A 16 -18.89 16.13 -14.28
C ILE A 16 -17.35 16.30 -14.22
N VAL A 17 -16.83 17.48 -14.56
CA VAL A 17 -15.39 17.77 -14.49
C VAL A 17 -14.89 17.76 -13.05
N ASN A 18 -15.60 18.36 -12.10
CA ASN A 18 -15.20 18.37 -10.70
C ASN A 18 -15.25 16.96 -10.06
N ASN A 19 -16.23 16.15 -10.41
CA ASN A 19 -16.30 14.76 -9.94
C ASN A 19 -15.21 13.88 -10.56
N TYR A 20 -14.88 14.06 -11.83
CA TYR A 20 -13.82 13.33 -12.49
C TYR A 20 -12.44 13.67 -11.89
N GLN A 21 -12.15 14.95 -11.67
CA GLN A 21 -10.90 15.40 -11.03
C GLN A 21 -10.80 14.91 -9.56
N SER A 22 -11.91 14.92 -8.82
CA SER A 22 -11.98 14.38 -7.46
C SER A 22 -11.64 12.89 -7.44
N TRP A 23 -12.23 12.10 -8.34
CA TRP A 23 -11.98 10.68 -8.47
C TRP A 23 -10.53 10.38 -8.88
N THR A 24 -9.97 11.18 -9.81
CA THR A 24 -8.59 11.03 -10.28
C THR A 24 -7.57 11.28 -9.16
N ILE A 25 -7.76 12.34 -8.35
CA ILE A 25 -6.85 12.65 -7.22
C ILE A 25 -6.98 11.59 -6.11
N GLN A 26 -8.18 11.11 -5.84
CA GLN A 26 -8.39 10.03 -4.86
C GLN A 26 -7.69 8.73 -5.29
N ASN A 27 -7.79 8.37 -6.57
CA ASN A 27 -7.12 7.20 -7.13
C ASN A 27 -5.60 7.35 -7.16
N TRP A 28 -5.11 8.57 -7.49
CA TRP A 28 -3.68 8.85 -7.46
C TRP A 28 -3.09 8.69 -6.06
N LEU A 29 -3.76 9.20 -5.03
CA LEU A 29 -3.34 9.02 -3.64
C LEU A 29 -3.48 7.55 -3.18
N LYS A 30 -4.12 6.67 -3.98
CA LYS A 30 -4.36 5.25 -3.65
C LYS A 30 -4.92 5.07 -2.23
N ALA A 31 -5.68 6.07 -1.76
CA ALA A 31 -6.18 6.09 -0.40
C ALA A 31 -7.18 4.95 -0.19
N PRO A 32 -6.93 4.00 0.72
CA PRO A 32 -7.87 2.92 1.00
C PRO A 32 -9.18 3.49 1.54
N ASN A 33 -10.29 2.83 1.23
CA ASN A 33 -11.59 3.26 1.73
C ASN A 33 -11.73 2.92 3.23
N PRO A 34 -11.66 3.89 4.16
CA PRO A 34 -11.72 3.63 5.58
C PRO A 34 -13.13 3.18 6.03
N SER A 35 -14.15 3.36 5.19
CA SER A 35 -15.52 3.01 5.54
C SER A 35 -15.74 1.51 5.67
N THR A 36 -14.99 0.68 4.95
CA THR A 36 -15.12 -0.79 5.01
C THR A 36 -14.84 -1.31 6.41
N ASN A 37 -13.71 -0.94 7.00
CA ASN A 37 -13.35 -1.36 8.35
C ASN A 37 -14.26 -0.75 9.42
N PHE A 38 -14.70 0.49 9.21
CA PHE A 38 -15.67 1.15 10.11
C PHE A 38 -17.02 0.45 10.09
N VAL A 39 -17.56 0.11 8.90
CA VAL A 39 -18.83 -0.63 8.77
C VAL A 39 -18.70 -2.00 9.43
N ALA A 40 -17.64 -2.74 9.13
CA ALA A 40 -17.38 -4.05 9.75
C ALA A 40 -17.29 -3.97 11.29
N ALA A 41 -16.66 -2.93 11.83
CA ALA A 41 -16.60 -2.70 13.27
C ALA A 41 -17.97 -2.30 13.85
N CYS A 42 -18.77 -1.53 13.11
CA CYS A 42 -20.14 -1.19 13.50
C CYS A 42 -21.05 -2.42 13.54
N ASP A 43 -20.92 -3.34 12.59
CA ASP A 43 -21.73 -4.56 12.50
C ASP A 43 -21.40 -5.55 13.63
N LYS A 44 -20.11 -5.57 14.03
CA LYS A 44 -19.68 -6.36 15.19
C LYS A 44 -20.10 -5.76 16.53
N LYS A 45 -20.46 -4.47 16.58
CA LYS A 45 -20.75 -3.76 17.82
C LYS A 45 -22.17 -4.08 18.33
N THR A 46 -22.26 -4.66 19.53
CA THR A 46 -23.54 -4.75 20.26
C THR A 46 -24.02 -3.35 20.70
N ALA A 47 -25.32 -3.10 20.55
CA ALA A 47 -25.92 -1.83 20.93
C ALA A 47 -25.64 -1.48 22.41
N GLY A 48 -25.20 -0.26 22.64
CA GLY A 48 -24.91 0.26 23.97
C GLY A 48 -23.57 -0.17 24.58
N THR A 49 -22.74 -0.97 23.86
CA THR A 49 -21.37 -1.26 24.31
C THR A 49 -20.39 -0.15 23.93
N GLY A 50 -19.40 0.12 24.78
CA GLY A 50 -18.40 1.17 24.57
C GLY A 50 -18.91 2.59 24.81
N GLU A 51 -20.16 2.81 25.18
CA GLU A 51 -20.73 4.15 25.41
C GLU A 51 -20.13 4.84 26.64
N TRP A 52 -19.56 4.08 27.56
CA TRP A 52 -18.90 4.59 28.75
C TRP A 52 -17.72 5.53 28.42
N ILE A 53 -17.08 5.35 27.24
CA ILE A 53 -15.95 6.18 26.81
C ILE A 53 -16.38 7.65 26.69
N LEU A 54 -17.60 7.92 26.25
CA LEU A 54 -18.14 9.27 26.07
C LEU A 54 -18.34 10.03 27.39
N SER A 55 -18.42 9.31 28.52
CA SER A 55 -18.49 9.89 29.87
C SER A 55 -17.18 9.77 30.65
N HIS A 56 -16.10 9.34 30.01
CA HIS A 56 -14.80 9.23 30.66
C HIS A 56 -14.14 10.62 30.80
N PRO A 57 -13.60 11.00 32.00
CA PRO A 57 -13.05 12.34 32.23
C PRO A 57 -11.97 12.76 31.23
N GLU A 58 -11.10 11.84 30.81
CA GLU A 58 -10.04 12.15 29.83
C GLU A 58 -10.60 12.36 28.41
N TYR A 59 -11.67 11.65 28.05
CA TYR A 59 -12.40 11.90 26.81
C TYR A 59 -13.07 13.28 26.82
N ASP A 60 -13.76 13.66 27.91
CA ASP A 60 -14.40 14.97 28.04
C ASP A 60 -13.38 16.12 27.91
N LYS A 61 -12.22 16.00 28.56
CA LYS A 61 -11.15 16.99 28.43
C LYS A 61 -10.64 17.11 27.00
N TRP A 62 -10.40 15.97 26.34
CA TRP A 62 -9.96 15.92 24.95
C TRP A 62 -11.02 16.51 24.01
N HIS A 63 -12.27 16.14 24.17
CA HIS A 63 -13.38 16.59 23.31
C HIS A 63 -13.60 18.11 23.40
N GLN A 64 -13.40 18.69 24.59
CA GLN A 64 -13.50 20.15 24.82
C GLN A 64 -12.24 20.92 24.44
N SER A 65 -11.15 20.22 24.13
CA SER A 65 -9.88 20.85 23.74
C SER A 65 -9.90 21.36 22.30
N LYS A 66 -8.96 22.21 21.96
CA LYS A 66 -8.78 22.69 20.58
C LYS A 66 -7.70 21.90 19.81
N HIS A 67 -6.86 21.16 20.54
CA HIS A 67 -5.77 20.34 19.99
C HIS A 67 -5.28 19.37 21.05
N GLY A 68 -4.67 18.29 20.61
CA GLY A 68 -4.03 17.31 21.47
C GLY A 68 -4.43 15.86 21.16
N ILE A 69 -3.74 14.95 21.81
CA ILE A 69 -3.84 13.52 21.55
C ILE A 69 -4.46 12.82 22.75
N LEU A 70 -5.58 12.11 22.51
CA LEU A 70 -6.15 11.14 23.41
C LEU A 70 -5.66 9.75 23.00
N TRP A 71 -4.95 9.08 23.89
CA TRP A 71 -4.45 7.75 23.64
C TRP A 71 -5.21 6.69 24.46
N ILE A 72 -5.85 5.77 23.78
CA ILE A 72 -6.61 4.66 24.37
C ILE A 72 -5.77 3.40 24.20
N GLN A 73 -5.20 2.91 25.27
CA GLN A 73 -4.32 1.76 25.25
C GLN A 73 -4.91 0.54 25.92
N GLY A 74 -4.67 -0.65 25.35
CA GLY A 74 -5.09 -1.89 25.96
C GLY A 74 -4.59 -3.10 25.19
N LYS A 75 -4.61 -4.26 25.82
CA LYS A 75 -4.13 -5.53 25.24
C LYS A 75 -5.00 -5.97 24.04
N ALA A 76 -4.51 -6.93 23.26
CA ALA A 76 -5.29 -7.54 22.20
C ALA A 76 -6.61 -8.11 22.76
N GLY A 77 -7.71 -8.00 22.01
CA GLY A 77 -9.03 -8.50 22.46
C GLY A 77 -9.68 -7.72 23.62
N SER A 78 -9.16 -6.55 23.99
CA SER A 78 -9.78 -5.65 25.00
C SER A 78 -10.94 -4.81 24.45
N GLY A 79 -11.34 -4.99 23.18
CA GLY A 79 -12.45 -4.25 22.56
C GLY A 79 -12.07 -2.88 22.00
N LYS A 80 -10.78 -2.60 21.80
CA LYS A 80 -10.28 -1.31 21.29
C LYS A 80 -10.99 -0.84 20.02
N THR A 81 -11.17 -1.70 19.04
CA THR A 81 -11.82 -1.36 17.75
C THR A 81 -13.30 -0.94 17.88
N ILE A 82 -13.97 -1.30 18.97
CA ILE A 82 -15.36 -0.89 19.23
C ILE A 82 -15.43 0.55 19.75
N LEU A 83 -14.42 1.02 20.50
CA LEU A 83 -14.41 2.36 21.09
C LEU A 83 -14.30 3.46 20.01
N PRO A 84 -13.41 3.37 19.01
CA PRO A 84 -13.40 4.29 17.87
C PRO A 84 -14.76 4.42 17.19
N THR A 85 -15.48 3.32 16.97
CA THR A 85 -16.81 3.39 16.35
C THR A 85 -17.80 4.20 17.19
N THR A 86 -17.69 4.13 18.50
CA THR A 86 -18.53 4.93 19.44
C THR A 86 -18.15 6.39 19.36
N ILE A 87 -16.87 6.71 19.42
CA ILE A 87 -16.33 8.09 19.32
C ILE A 87 -16.71 8.69 17.96
N ILE A 88 -16.48 7.99 16.86
CA ILE A 88 -16.80 8.46 15.51
C ILE A 88 -18.30 8.76 15.37
N LYS A 89 -19.18 7.86 15.82
CA LYS A 89 -20.64 8.07 15.76
C LYS A 89 -21.08 9.27 16.59
N SER A 90 -20.50 9.47 17.78
CA SER A 90 -20.80 10.63 18.61
C SER A 90 -20.38 11.92 17.94
N LEU A 91 -19.13 11.99 17.46
CA LEU A 91 -18.59 13.17 16.76
C LEU A 91 -19.39 13.47 15.46
N GLN A 92 -19.78 12.47 14.69
CA GLN A 92 -20.57 12.64 13.47
C GLN A 92 -21.99 13.14 13.75
N ALA A 93 -22.55 12.82 14.92
CA ALA A 93 -23.87 13.30 15.34
C ALA A 93 -23.84 14.77 15.80
N GLU A 94 -22.74 15.21 16.39
CA GLU A 94 -22.57 16.56 16.92
C GLU A 94 -22.05 17.54 15.87
N LEU A 95 -21.17 17.09 14.99
CA LEU A 95 -20.47 17.90 14.01
C LEU A 95 -20.98 17.59 12.60
N SER A 96 -21.50 18.59 11.92
CA SER A 96 -21.87 18.45 10.51
C SER A 96 -20.63 18.25 9.60
N PHE A 97 -19.42 18.67 10.03
CA PHE A 97 -18.15 18.56 9.30
C PHE A 97 -16.99 18.39 10.29
N GLY A 98 -15.92 17.66 9.89
CA GLY A 98 -14.63 17.65 10.60
C GLY A 98 -14.29 16.40 11.43
N CYS A 99 -15.01 15.29 11.28
CA CYS A 99 -14.61 14.02 11.87
C CYS A 99 -14.08 13.08 10.80
N TYR A 100 -12.79 12.74 10.90
CA TYR A 100 -12.08 11.82 10.00
C TYR A 100 -11.60 10.61 10.79
N TYR A 101 -11.46 9.46 10.13
CA TYR A 101 -11.02 8.24 10.81
C TYR A 101 -10.27 7.31 9.88
N TYR A 102 -9.38 6.51 10.48
CA TYR A 102 -8.62 5.48 9.78
C TYR A 102 -8.39 4.26 10.69
N TYR A 103 -8.43 3.07 10.08
CA TYR A 103 -8.18 1.79 10.72
C TYR A 103 -6.92 1.20 10.10
N PHE A 104 -5.84 1.09 10.89
CA PHE A 104 -4.62 0.43 10.45
C PHE A 104 -4.83 -1.08 10.38
N ASP A 105 -4.22 -1.70 9.36
CA ASP A 105 -4.24 -3.14 9.14
C ASP A 105 -2.87 -3.56 8.60
N LYS A 106 -2.23 -4.54 9.21
CA LYS A 106 -0.90 -5.04 8.81
C LYS A 106 -0.83 -5.51 7.36
N GLN A 107 -1.97 -5.90 6.78
CA GLN A 107 -2.03 -6.38 5.40
C GLN A 107 -2.15 -5.24 4.37
N ARG A 108 -2.42 -3.99 4.78
CA ARG A 108 -2.65 -2.84 3.89
C ARG A 108 -1.79 -1.65 4.30
N GLN A 109 -0.49 -1.90 4.45
CA GLN A 109 0.46 -0.82 4.76
C GLN A 109 0.72 0.02 3.53
N ARG A 110 0.06 1.14 3.39
CA ARG A 110 0.51 2.42 2.77
C ARG A 110 -0.68 3.34 2.59
N GLN A 111 -0.63 4.52 3.22
CA GLN A 111 -1.41 5.74 2.94
C GLN A 111 -2.55 6.08 3.90
N LEU A 112 -2.43 7.30 4.47
CA LEU A 112 -3.51 7.98 5.22
C LEU A 112 -4.55 8.55 4.24
N PRO A 113 -5.84 8.26 4.37
CA PRO A 113 -6.87 8.83 3.51
C PRO A 113 -7.22 10.27 3.92
N MET A 114 -7.14 11.19 2.97
CA MET A 114 -7.62 12.56 3.10
C MET A 114 -8.86 12.78 2.24
N THR A 115 -9.94 12.05 2.52
CA THR A 115 -11.20 12.28 1.79
C THR A 115 -12.14 13.18 2.60
N THR A 116 -12.41 14.35 2.08
CA THR A 116 -13.47 15.23 2.59
C THR A 116 -14.81 14.83 1.98
N ARG A 117 -15.86 14.76 2.78
CA ARG A 117 -17.24 14.53 2.32
C ARG A 117 -17.89 15.74 1.64
N SER A 118 -17.14 16.81 1.40
CA SER A 118 -17.64 18.03 0.74
C SER A 118 -17.45 17.99 -0.77
N GLU A 119 -18.31 18.67 -1.50
CA GLU A 119 -18.39 18.78 -2.95
C GLU A 119 -17.09 19.32 -3.58
N GLY A 120 -16.08 18.46 -3.75
CA GLY A 120 -14.82 18.79 -4.41
C GLY A 120 -13.57 18.41 -3.60
N VAL A 121 -12.44 18.35 -4.30
CA VAL A 121 -11.12 18.17 -3.69
C VAL A 121 -10.66 19.49 -3.08
N HIS A 122 -10.14 19.43 -1.85
CA HIS A 122 -9.58 20.63 -1.20
C HIS A 122 -8.47 21.27 -2.07
N PRO A 123 -8.41 22.61 -2.21
CA PRO A 123 -7.43 23.29 -3.05
C PRO A 123 -5.98 22.85 -2.80
N ALA A 124 -5.59 22.62 -1.55
CA ALA A 124 -4.25 22.14 -1.21
C ALA A 124 -3.91 20.76 -1.80
N LEU A 125 -4.89 19.85 -1.88
CA LEU A 125 -4.70 18.54 -2.52
C LEU A 125 -4.67 18.65 -4.04
N HIS A 126 -5.41 19.61 -4.60
CA HIS A 126 -5.35 19.91 -6.02
C HIS A 126 -4.01 20.52 -6.43
N GLU A 127 -3.46 21.41 -5.60
CA GLU A 127 -2.11 21.94 -5.78
C GLU A 127 -1.05 20.87 -5.63
N LEU A 128 -1.19 19.98 -4.64
CA LEU A 128 -0.30 18.82 -4.47
C LEU A 128 -0.35 17.89 -5.69
N TYR A 129 -1.54 17.57 -6.20
CA TYR A 129 -1.72 16.75 -7.40
C TYR A 129 -1.05 17.39 -8.63
N LYS A 130 -1.18 18.71 -8.78
CA LYS A 130 -0.48 19.45 -9.84
C LYS A 130 1.03 19.43 -9.63
N LYS A 131 1.50 19.63 -8.38
CA LYS A 131 2.91 19.58 -8.02
C LYS A 131 3.53 18.21 -8.38
N CYS A 132 2.77 17.16 -8.23
CA CYS A 132 3.16 15.79 -8.60
C CYS A 132 2.84 15.44 -10.07
N ASN A 133 2.91 16.43 -10.95
CA ASN A 133 2.73 16.28 -12.40
C ASN A 133 1.43 15.55 -12.77
N GLN A 134 0.30 16.02 -12.21
CA GLN A 134 -1.04 15.44 -12.41
C GLN A 134 -1.13 13.95 -12.03
N GLY A 135 -0.36 13.55 -11.02
CA GLY A 135 -0.40 12.20 -10.47
C GLY A 135 0.61 11.23 -11.08
N VAL A 136 1.50 11.71 -11.94
CA VAL A 136 2.60 10.89 -12.48
C VAL A 136 3.68 10.59 -11.41
N MET A 137 3.86 11.51 -10.45
CA MET A 137 4.82 11.36 -9.35
C MET A 137 4.08 11.11 -8.04
N GLU A 138 4.67 10.33 -7.15
CA GLU A 138 4.20 10.19 -5.78
C GLU A 138 4.63 11.41 -4.95
N PRO A 139 3.75 11.92 -4.04
CA PRO A 139 4.09 13.05 -3.19
C PRO A 139 5.10 12.63 -2.12
N THR A 140 6.02 13.54 -1.78
CA THR A 140 6.91 13.33 -0.65
C THR A 140 6.14 13.44 0.68
N THR A 141 6.69 12.86 1.75
CA THR A 141 6.10 12.95 3.11
C THR A 141 5.94 14.42 3.58
N GLU A 142 6.89 15.28 3.23
CA GLU A 142 6.83 16.72 3.54
C GLU A 142 5.71 17.42 2.78
N ASP A 143 5.47 17.06 1.54
CA ASP A 143 4.40 17.60 0.71
C ASP A 143 3.03 17.20 1.25
N LEU A 144 2.88 15.93 1.64
CA LEU A 144 1.67 15.42 2.30
C LEU A 144 1.42 16.14 3.62
N SER A 145 2.45 16.33 4.45
CA SER A 145 2.36 17.03 5.72
C SER A 145 1.97 18.50 5.54
N SER A 146 2.52 19.16 4.53
CA SER A 146 2.19 20.55 4.18
C SER A 146 0.75 20.68 3.71
N ALA A 147 0.30 19.78 2.83
CA ALA A 147 -1.07 19.75 2.35
C ALA A 147 -2.06 19.45 3.50
N LEU A 148 -1.74 18.49 4.37
CA LEU A 148 -2.53 18.18 5.56
C LEU A 148 -2.67 19.39 6.47
N SER A 149 -1.57 20.09 6.74
CA SER A 149 -1.57 21.31 7.57
C SER A 149 -2.47 22.41 6.98
N ALA A 150 -2.48 22.58 5.65
CA ALA A 150 -3.35 23.53 4.97
C ALA A 150 -4.82 23.14 5.10
N VAL A 151 -5.15 21.86 4.85
CA VAL A 151 -6.52 21.32 4.98
C VAL A 151 -7.05 21.49 6.41
N VAL A 152 -6.26 21.12 7.41
CA VAL A 152 -6.66 21.20 8.82
C VAL A 152 -6.88 22.65 9.27
N LYS A 153 -6.08 23.61 8.78
CA LYS A 153 -6.26 25.04 9.11
C LYS A 153 -7.60 25.61 8.63
N GLU A 154 -8.09 25.15 7.47
CA GLU A 154 -9.36 25.63 6.91
C GLU A 154 -10.58 24.93 7.51
N LEU A 155 -10.44 23.67 7.93
CA LEU A 155 -11.53 22.81 8.41
C LEU A 155 -11.71 22.80 9.94
N SER A 156 -11.12 23.72 10.67
CA SER A 156 -11.11 23.78 12.15
C SER A 156 -12.52 23.89 12.80
N PRO A 157 -12.82 23.13 13.88
CA PRO A 157 -12.00 22.08 14.50
C PRO A 157 -12.05 20.75 13.73
N VAL A 158 -10.92 20.04 13.70
CA VAL A 158 -10.80 18.71 13.06
C VAL A 158 -10.58 17.64 14.11
N PHE A 159 -11.37 16.57 14.06
CA PHE A 159 -11.19 15.38 14.87
C PHE A 159 -10.71 14.23 13.98
N LEU A 160 -9.60 13.60 14.34
CA LEU A 160 -9.02 12.45 13.65
C LEU A 160 -9.01 11.26 14.61
N VAL A 161 -9.65 10.15 14.21
CA VAL A 161 -9.68 8.91 14.99
C VAL A 161 -8.89 7.83 14.26
N LEU A 162 -7.86 7.31 14.92
CA LEU A 162 -6.93 6.30 14.39
C LEU A 162 -7.06 5.01 15.20
N ASP A 163 -7.50 3.93 14.59
CA ASP A 163 -7.57 2.63 15.24
C ASP A 163 -6.37 1.75 14.90
N ALA A 164 -5.96 0.92 15.87
CA ALA A 164 -4.91 -0.07 15.75
C ALA A 164 -3.55 0.50 15.27
N MET A 165 -3.12 1.62 15.83
CA MET A 165 -1.86 2.29 15.49
C MET A 165 -0.63 1.38 15.66
N ASP A 166 -0.68 0.40 16.54
CA ASP A 166 0.35 -0.63 16.71
C ASP A 166 0.49 -1.60 15.52
N GLU A 167 -0.43 -1.56 14.58
CA GLU A 167 -0.36 -2.32 13.32
C GLU A 167 0.34 -1.53 12.19
N CYS A 168 0.65 -0.25 12.41
CA CYS A 168 1.42 0.58 11.50
C CYS A 168 2.92 0.41 11.74
N SER A 169 3.69 -0.01 10.72
CA SER A 169 5.15 -0.14 10.83
C SER A 169 5.86 1.19 11.04
N GLU A 170 5.27 2.29 10.55
CA GLU A 170 5.79 3.65 10.62
C GLU A 170 5.04 4.51 11.64
N ALA A 171 4.46 3.88 12.68
CA ALA A 171 3.62 4.54 13.68
C ALA A 171 4.29 5.79 14.30
N ILE A 172 5.59 5.72 14.58
CA ILE A 172 6.35 6.81 15.19
C ILE A 172 6.44 8.00 14.23
N ASP A 173 6.71 7.77 12.95
CA ASP A 173 6.83 8.83 11.96
C ASP A 173 5.47 9.45 11.64
N VAL A 174 4.40 8.67 11.55
CA VAL A 174 3.03 9.17 11.43
C VAL A 174 2.68 10.07 12.59
N PHE A 175 2.98 9.66 13.82
CA PHE A 175 2.79 10.50 15.02
C PHE A 175 3.56 11.81 14.95
N LYS A 176 4.82 11.77 14.55
CA LYS A 176 5.68 12.94 14.38
C LYS A 176 5.04 13.97 13.45
N HIS A 177 4.64 13.53 12.26
CA HIS A 177 4.04 14.40 11.26
C HIS A 177 2.68 14.97 11.72
N LEU A 178 1.86 14.17 12.41
CA LEU A 178 0.58 14.64 12.96
C LEU A 178 0.75 15.60 14.13
N ALA A 179 1.73 15.38 15.00
CA ALA A 179 2.04 16.27 16.13
C ALA A 179 2.62 17.62 15.67
N ASP A 180 3.35 17.66 14.56
CA ASP A 180 3.89 18.87 13.95
C ASP A 180 2.81 19.75 13.30
N VAL A 181 1.61 19.20 13.05
CA VAL A 181 0.45 19.98 12.59
C VAL A 181 -0.07 20.87 13.71
N LYS A 182 0.51 22.08 13.85
CA LYS A 182 0.16 23.10 14.88
C LYS A 182 -1.21 23.77 14.65
N ALA A 183 -2.20 23.03 14.16
CA ALA A 183 -3.55 23.52 13.91
C ALA A 183 -4.52 22.93 14.93
N ASN A 184 -5.77 23.35 14.90
CA ASN A 184 -6.86 22.86 15.75
C ASN A 184 -7.22 21.39 15.40
N LEU A 185 -6.30 20.46 15.62
CA LEU A 185 -6.40 19.04 15.36
C LEU A 185 -6.46 18.26 16.67
N CYS A 186 -7.59 17.59 16.90
CA CYS A 186 -7.80 16.68 18.03
C CYS A 186 -7.68 15.25 17.52
N ILE A 187 -6.73 14.47 18.06
CA ILE A 187 -6.46 13.10 17.61
C ILE A 187 -6.86 12.13 18.71
N ALA A 188 -7.68 11.14 18.39
CA ALA A 188 -7.92 9.98 19.25
C ALA A 188 -7.25 8.75 18.64
N VAL A 189 -6.43 8.05 19.40
CA VAL A 189 -5.66 6.90 18.93
C VAL A 189 -5.96 5.70 19.79
N THR A 190 -6.17 4.54 19.17
CA THR A 190 -6.15 3.26 19.89
C THR A 190 -4.92 2.46 19.50
N SER A 191 -4.31 1.80 20.47
CA SER A 191 -3.19 0.89 20.24
C SER A 191 -3.05 -0.15 21.36
N ARG A 192 -2.20 -1.16 21.13
CA ARG A 192 -1.58 -1.91 22.23
C ARG A 192 -0.59 -1.00 22.97
N TYR A 193 -0.03 -1.50 24.08
CA TYR A 193 1.06 -0.81 24.75
C TYR A 193 2.28 -0.75 23.83
N LEU A 194 2.57 0.46 23.35
CA LEU A 194 3.81 0.74 22.63
C LEU A 194 4.86 1.20 23.64
N ALA A 195 6.11 0.83 23.45
CA ALA A 195 7.24 1.40 24.17
C ALA A 195 7.26 2.93 23.96
N GLU A 196 7.84 3.69 24.89
CA GLU A 196 7.87 5.14 24.90
C GLU A 196 8.06 5.74 23.51
N THR A 197 7.06 6.47 23.02
CA THR A 197 7.08 7.11 21.70
C THR A 197 7.83 8.43 21.70
N GLY A 198 8.25 8.93 22.89
CA GLY A 198 8.90 10.23 23.03
C GLY A 198 8.02 11.46 22.78
N TYR A 199 6.70 11.26 22.58
CA TYR A 199 5.74 12.35 22.35
C TYR A 199 4.93 12.67 23.59
N ASP A 200 4.63 13.97 23.75
CA ASP A 200 3.77 14.46 24.82
C ASP A 200 2.29 14.17 24.48
N VAL A 201 1.79 13.06 25.01
CA VAL A 201 0.38 12.67 24.87
C VAL A 201 -0.41 13.41 25.94
N SER A 202 -1.43 14.15 25.51
CA SER A 202 -2.18 15.04 26.39
C SER A 202 -3.11 14.29 27.36
N TRP A 203 -3.69 13.18 26.92
CA TRP A 203 -4.64 12.38 27.70
C TRP A 203 -4.49 10.88 27.42
N HIS A 204 -4.52 10.08 28.49
CA HIS A 204 -4.41 8.62 28.41
C HIS A 204 -5.61 7.94 29.02
N ILE A 205 -6.08 6.86 28.36
CA ILE A 205 -7.04 5.92 28.91
C ILE A 205 -6.43 4.52 28.83
N HIS A 206 -6.12 3.95 29.97
CA HIS A 206 -5.66 2.58 30.07
C HIS A 206 -6.85 1.65 30.29
N LEU A 207 -7.15 0.80 29.30
CA LEU A 207 -8.31 -0.06 29.34
C LEU A 207 -8.26 -1.10 30.49
N ASP A 208 -7.09 -1.42 30.98
CA ASP A 208 -6.90 -2.32 32.13
C ASP A 208 -7.40 -1.70 33.44
N GLU A 209 -7.55 -0.36 33.52
CA GLU A 209 -8.01 0.34 34.72
C GLU A 209 -9.52 0.57 34.78
N VAL A 210 -10.27 0.27 33.69
CA VAL A 210 -11.70 0.58 33.55
C VAL A 210 -12.55 -0.68 33.72
N GLU A 211 -12.33 -1.45 34.78
CA GLU A 211 -12.91 -2.79 34.97
C GLU A 211 -14.44 -2.83 35.06
N SER A 212 -15.04 -1.87 35.78
CA SER A 212 -16.50 -1.83 35.98
C SER A 212 -17.29 -1.59 34.70
N ALA A 213 -16.75 -0.77 33.78
CA ALA A 213 -17.38 -0.49 32.48
C ALA A 213 -17.34 -1.71 31.56
N PHE A 214 -16.22 -2.44 31.59
CA PHE A 214 -16.11 -3.70 30.83
C PHE A 214 -17.11 -4.76 31.28
N HIS A 215 -17.33 -4.92 32.59
CA HIS A 215 -18.35 -5.85 33.08
C HIS A 215 -19.74 -5.51 32.57
N GLN A 216 -20.09 -4.23 32.54
CA GLN A 216 -21.39 -3.81 32.01
C GLN A 216 -21.50 -4.12 30.51
N ASP A 217 -20.45 -3.87 29.74
CA ASP A 217 -20.44 -4.14 28.31
C ASP A 217 -20.47 -5.64 28.00
N ILE A 218 -19.72 -6.48 28.73
CA ILE A 218 -19.82 -7.93 28.61
C ILE A 218 -21.22 -8.44 28.92
N ASN A 219 -21.87 -7.92 29.97
CA ASN A 219 -23.24 -8.26 30.28
C ASN A 219 -24.21 -7.88 29.16
N LYS A 220 -24.06 -6.69 28.57
CA LYS A 220 -24.88 -6.26 27.43
C LYS A 220 -24.65 -7.18 26.23
N TYR A 221 -23.39 -7.47 25.91
CA TYR A 221 -23.00 -8.36 24.84
C TYR A 221 -23.59 -9.76 24.99
N LEU A 222 -23.46 -10.38 26.18
CA LEU A 222 -24.02 -11.70 26.46
C LEU A 222 -25.55 -11.74 26.34
N LYS A 223 -26.20 -10.69 26.83
CA LYS A 223 -27.68 -10.58 26.71
C LYS A 223 -28.10 -10.51 25.26
N ASP A 224 -27.42 -9.75 24.43
CA ASP A 224 -27.70 -9.63 23.01
C ASP A 224 -27.47 -10.96 22.27
N LYS A 225 -26.26 -11.53 22.38
CA LYS A 225 -25.89 -12.78 21.68
C LYS A 225 -26.68 -14.01 22.08
N LEU A 226 -27.22 -14.04 23.30
CA LEU A 226 -28.01 -15.15 23.82
C LEU A 226 -29.53 -14.89 23.73
N ALA A 227 -29.97 -13.67 23.35
CA ALA A 227 -31.39 -13.29 23.29
C ALA A 227 -32.23 -14.19 22.37
N HIS A 228 -31.67 -14.62 21.26
CA HIS A 228 -32.33 -15.44 20.26
C HIS A 228 -32.52 -16.92 20.69
N ARG A 229 -31.79 -17.36 21.74
CA ARG A 229 -31.96 -18.70 22.30
C ARG A 229 -33.08 -18.72 23.32
N LYS A 230 -34.09 -19.57 23.13
CA LYS A 230 -35.20 -19.78 24.06
C LYS A 230 -34.71 -20.54 25.32
N LEU A 231 -33.75 -19.95 26.06
CA LEU A 231 -33.22 -20.51 27.30
C LEU A 231 -34.16 -20.18 28.45
N LYS A 232 -34.27 -21.10 29.43
CA LYS A 232 -34.94 -20.78 30.69
C LYS A 232 -34.17 -19.69 31.42
N GLN A 233 -34.87 -18.78 32.08
CA GLN A 233 -34.27 -17.61 32.72
C GLN A 233 -33.16 -17.98 33.73
N GLU A 234 -33.34 -19.06 34.46
CA GLU A 234 -32.32 -19.55 35.41
C GLU A 234 -30.98 -19.91 34.70
N LEU A 235 -31.05 -20.68 33.61
CA LEU A 235 -29.86 -21.06 32.85
C LEU A 235 -29.22 -19.86 32.16
N PHE A 236 -30.03 -18.94 31.64
CA PHE A 236 -29.55 -17.70 31.07
C PHE A 236 -28.76 -16.89 32.11
N THR A 237 -29.33 -16.71 33.30
CA THR A 237 -28.66 -15.97 34.39
C THR A 237 -27.37 -16.69 34.84
N GLU A 238 -27.41 -18.04 34.92
CA GLU A 238 -26.23 -18.87 35.22
C GLU A 238 -25.09 -18.62 34.24
N ILE A 239 -25.38 -18.65 32.92
CA ILE A 239 -24.39 -18.40 31.86
C ILE A 239 -23.81 -16.99 31.99
N VAL A 240 -24.66 -15.96 32.07
CA VAL A 240 -24.23 -14.56 32.12
C VAL A 240 -23.32 -14.29 33.33
N ASN A 241 -23.76 -14.75 34.52
CA ASN A 241 -23.00 -14.56 35.74
C ASN A 241 -21.63 -15.24 35.68
N LEU A 242 -21.59 -16.52 35.25
CA LEU A 242 -20.36 -17.29 35.19
C LEU A 242 -19.37 -16.69 34.19
N LEU A 243 -19.80 -16.42 32.96
CA LEU A 243 -18.89 -15.85 31.93
C LEU A 243 -18.40 -14.45 32.31
N THR A 244 -19.23 -13.63 32.94
CA THR A 244 -18.82 -12.32 33.45
C THR A 244 -17.79 -12.47 34.58
N GLN A 245 -18.00 -13.40 35.50
CA GLN A 245 -17.08 -13.67 36.61
C GLN A 245 -15.73 -14.24 36.10
N GLU A 246 -15.76 -15.27 35.28
CA GLU A 246 -14.55 -15.89 34.73
C GLU A 246 -13.78 -15.00 33.78
N SER A 247 -14.41 -13.97 33.18
CA SER A 247 -13.74 -12.96 32.39
C SER A 247 -12.91 -11.96 33.22
N GLN A 248 -13.10 -11.92 34.55
CA GLN A 248 -12.34 -11.09 35.48
C GLN A 248 -10.88 -11.54 35.50
N GLY A 249 -9.94 -10.59 35.36
CA GLY A 249 -8.53 -10.89 35.29
C GLY A 249 -8.03 -11.47 33.93
N GLN A 250 -8.91 -11.74 32.98
CA GLN A 250 -8.50 -12.14 31.62
C GLN A 250 -7.88 -10.96 30.86
N LEU A 251 -6.76 -11.18 30.22
CA LEU A 251 -6.04 -10.14 29.44
C LEU A 251 -6.79 -9.74 28.16
N GLN A 252 -7.62 -10.64 27.62
CA GLN A 252 -8.34 -10.50 26.34
C GLN A 252 -9.83 -10.82 26.53
N ARG A 253 -10.47 -10.15 27.48
CA ARG A 253 -11.79 -10.47 28.06
C ARG A 253 -12.90 -10.66 27.02
N PHE A 254 -13.08 -9.71 26.12
CA PHE A 254 -14.16 -9.77 25.12
C PHE A 254 -13.97 -10.93 24.15
N ARG A 255 -12.75 -11.13 23.64
CA ARG A 255 -12.49 -12.22 22.71
C ARG A 255 -12.66 -13.59 23.38
N TRP A 256 -12.20 -13.72 24.63
CA TRP A 256 -12.42 -14.95 25.37
C TRP A 256 -13.93 -15.24 25.54
N VAL A 257 -14.73 -14.25 25.99
CA VAL A 257 -16.19 -14.37 26.14
C VAL A 257 -16.85 -14.74 24.80
N ASP A 258 -16.46 -14.09 23.71
CA ASP A 258 -16.97 -14.37 22.36
C ASP A 258 -16.73 -15.82 21.93
N CYS A 259 -15.52 -16.34 22.15
CA CYS A 259 -15.21 -17.74 21.92
C CYS A 259 -16.08 -18.68 22.76
N GLN A 260 -16.30 -18.37 24.06
CA GLN A 260 -17.14 -19.21 24.91
C GLN A 260 -18.62 -19.18 24.45
N VAL A 261 -19.13 -18.01 24.06
CA VAL A 261 -20.50 -17.88 23.48
C VAL A 261 -20.61 -18.76 22.23
N THR A 262 -19.63 -18.73 21.34
CA THR A 262 -19.60 -19.55 20.12
C THR A 262 -19.67 -21.05 20.45
N VAL A 263 -18.89 -21.51 21.43
CA VAL A 263 -18.95 -22.91 21.91
C VAL A 263 -20.33 -23.25 22.50
N LEU A 264 -20.87 -22.37 23.32
CA LEU A 264 -22.20 -22.58 23.93
C LEU A 264 -23.31 -22.60 22.87
N GLN A 265 -23.19 -21.82 21.79
CA GLN A 265 -24.18 -21.80 20.70
C GLN A 265 -24.30 -23.14 19.97
N ARG A 266 -23.25 -23.95 19.93
CA ARG A 266 -23.25 -25.31 19.37
C ARG A 266 -23.93 -26.34 20.30
N CYS A 267 -24.05 -26.05 21.59
CA CYS A 267 -24.69 -26.97 22.55
C CYS A 267 -26.19 -27.02 22.34
N LYS A 268 -26.76 -28.17 21.97
CA LYS A 268 -28.17 -28.35 21.65
C LYS A 268 -29.09 -28.55 22.89
N THR A 269 -28.53 -28.90 24.05
CA THR A 269 -29.32 -29.23 25.26
C THR A 269 -28.81 -28.44 26.48
N PRO A 270 -29.71 -28.13 27.46
CA PRO A 270 -29.28 -27.51 28.72
C PRO A 270 -28.24 -28.30 29.50
N LYS A 271 -28.24 -29.64 29.39
CA LYS A 271 -27.24 -30.49 30.02
C LYS A 271 -25.85 -30.28 29.37
N ALA A 272 -25.81 -30.25 28.03
CA ALA A 272 -24.55 -29.99 27.30
C ALA A 272 -24.00 -28.60 27.61
N ILE A 273 -24.85 -27.58 27.72
CA ILE A 273 -24.48 -26.22 28.12
C ILE A 273 -23.78 -26.24 29.49
N ARG A 274 -24.44 -26.85 30.51
CA ARG A 274 -23.84 -26.93 31.86
C ARG A 274 -22.56 -27.72 31.92
N GLU A 275 -22.42 -28.76 31.11
CA GLU A 275 -21.16 -29.49 31.00
C GLU A 275 -20.04 -28.68 30.35
N ALA A 276 -20.36 -27.91 29.31
CA ALA A 276 -19.43 -26.97 28.68
C ALA A 276 -18.98 -25.89 29.67
N LEU A 277 -19.92 -25.30 30.42
CA LEU A 277 -19.61 -24.30 31.45
C LEU A 277 -18.67 -24.82 32.55
N LYS A 278 -18.72 -26.11 32.89
CA LYS A 278 -17.80 -26.72 33.85
C LYS A 278 -16.38 -26.93 33.33
N LYS A 279 -16.23 -26.93 32.00
CA LYS A 279 -14.95 -27.23 31.31
C LYS A 279 -14.43 -26.01 30.55
N LEU A 280 -14.83 -24.80 30.97
CA LEU A 280 -14.37 -23.56 30.32
C LEU A 280 -12.84 -23.48 30.35
N PRO A 281 -12.17 -23.23 29.22
CA PRO A 281 -10.76 -22.92 29.18
C PRO A 281 -10.48 -21.65 30.00
N LYS A 282 -9.38 -21.66 30.75
CA LYS A 282 -9.04 -20.53 31.63
C LYS A 282 -8.44 -19.34 30.88
N THR A 283 -7.84 -19.61 29.71
CA THR A 283 -7.20 -18.57 28.88
C THR A 283 -7.68 -18.66 27.45
N LEU A 284 -7.41 -17.61 26.69
CA LEU A 284 -7.68 -17.60 25.24
C LEU A 284 -6.78 -18.60 24.51
N GLU A 285 -5.53 -18.77 24.94
CA GLU A 285 -4.61 -19.77 24.40
C GLU A 285 -5.12 -21.19 24.60
N GLU A 286 -5.61 -21.51 25.82
CA GLU A 286 -6.26 -22.79 26.08
C GLU A 286 -7.48 -23.00 25.18
N THR A 287 -8.24 -21.94 24.90
CA THR A 287 -9.41 -21.97 23.99
C THR A 287 -8.98 -22.36 22.58
N TYR A 288 -7.94 -21.72 22.07
CA TYR A 288 -7.40 -22.04 20.74
C TYR A 288 -6.75 -23.41 20.68
N THR A 289 -6.04 -23.81 21.73
CA THR A 289 -5.47 -25.17 21.86
C THR A 289 -6.57 -26.25 21.78
N VAL A 290 -7.72 -26.02 22.45
CA VAL A 290 -8.85 -26.96 22.37
C VAL A 290 -9.43 -27.01 20.95
N ALA A 291 -9.52 -25.86 20.24
CA ALA A 291 -9.99 -25.82 18.86
C ALA A 291 -9.05 -26.57 17.92
N ILE A 292 -7.74 -26.29 17.97
CA ILE A 292 -6.72 -26.99 17.18
C ILE A 292 -6.73 -28.51 17.48
N LYS A 293 -6.84 -28.90 18.74
CA LYS A 293 -6.92 -30.32 19.10
C LYS A 293 -8.12 -31.04 18.45
N ARG A 294 -9.28 -30.37 18.38
CA ARG A 294 -10.45 -30.94 17.67
C ARG A 294 -10.19 -31.13 16.18
N ILE A 295 -9.50 -30.15 15.57
CA ILE A 295 -9.10 -30.22 14.17
C ILE A 295 -8.10 -31.37 13.96
N SER A 296 -7.09 -31.51 14.83
CA SER A 296 -6.10 -32.61 14.75
C SER A 296 -6.69 -34.01 14.93
N GLU A 297 -7.87 -34.11 15.52
CA GLU A 297 -8.61 -35.34 15.70
C GLU A 297 -9.67 -35.60 14.61
N SER A 298 -9.80 -34.67 13.63
CA SER A 298 -10.75 -34.76 12.50
C SER A 298 -10.14 -35.46 11.30
N GLU A 299 -10.98 -35.90 10.37
CA GLU A 299 -10.58 -36.47 9.07
C GLU A 299 -10.02 -35.43 8.10
N HIS A 300 -10.22 -34.12 8.38
CA HIS A 300 -9.80 -32.98 7.57
C HIS A 300 -8.56 -32.27 8.13
N VAL A 301 -7.69 -32.94 8.85
CA VAL A 301 -6.52 -32.32 9.52
C VAL A 301 -5.55 -31.69 8.53
N ASP A 302 -5.32 -32.33 7.39
CA ASP A 302 -4.39 -31.85 6.37
C ASP A 302 -4.96 -30.61 5.66
N ASP A 303 -6.22 -30.65 5.26
CA ASP A 303 -6.94 -29.52 4.68
C ASP A 303 -6.97 -28.30 5.62
N ALA A 304 -7.26 -28.56 6.89
CA ALA A 304 -7.24 -27.52 7.91
C ALA A 304 -5.83 -26.93 8.11
N GLY A 305 -4.80 -27.75 8.07
CA GLY A 305 -3.41 -27.32 8.12
C GLY A 305 -3.06 -26.44 6.94
N GLN A 306 -3.44 -26.84 5.73
CA GLN A 306 -3.25 -26.05 4.51
C GLN A 306 -3.96 -24.70 4.61
N LEU A 307 -5.25 -24.67 4.96
CA LEU A 307 -6.01 -23.44 5.08
C LEU A 307 -5.48 -22.51 6.18
N LEU A 308 -5.06 -23.03 7.34
CA LEU A 308 -4.48 -22.20 8.40
C LEU A 308 -3.16 -21.54 7.95
N ARG A 309 -2.33 -22.23 7.17
CA ARG A 309 -1.12 -21.65 6.58
C ARG A 309 -1.48 -20.52 5.61
N TRP A 310 -2.43 -20.77 4.71
CA TRP A 310 -2.92 -19.76 3.77
C TRP A 310 -3.50 -18.55 4.49
N LEU A 311 -4.42 -18.72 5.44
CA LEU A 311 -5.02 -17.62 6.20
C LEU A 311 -4.02 -16.84 7.07
N THR A 312 -2.87 -17.44 7.38
CA THR A 312 -1.82 -16.79 8.18
C THR A 312 -0.85 -15.99 7.32
N TYR A 313 -0.53 -16.47 6.11
CA TYR A 313 0.57 -15.95 5.29
C TYR A 313 0.18 -15.49 3.89
N ALA A 314 -1.08 -15.60 3.47
CA ALA A 314 -1.52 -15.02 2.21
C ALA A 314 -1.34 -13.49 2.21
N PHE A 315 -0.96 -12.93 1.07
CA PHE A 315 -0.76 -11.48 0.90
C PHE A 315 -2.07 -10.70 0.78
N GLU A 316 -3.16 -11.39 0.40
CA GLU A 316 -4.49 -10.81 0.32
C GLU A 316 -5.54 -11.71 1.00
N PRO A 317 -6.66 -11.11 1.48
CA PRO A 317 -7.77 -11.88 2.01
C PRO A 317 -8.38 -12.80 0.95
N LEU A 318 -8.70 -14.03 1.33
CA LEU A 318 -9.19 -15.08 0.42
C LEU A 318 -10.72 -15.15 0.41
N SER A 319 -11.31 -15.19 -0.77
CA SER A 319 -12.74 -15.51 -0.92
C SER A 319 -12.98 -17.01 -0.66
N ILE A 320 -14.24 -17.34 -0.37
CA ILE A 320 -14.63 -18.74 -0.15
C ILE A 320 -14.42 -19.58 -1.40
N GLN A 321 -14.59 -19.00 -2.59
CA GLN A 321 -14.32 -19.66 -3.87
C GLN A 321 -12.82 -19.96 -4.02
N GLN A 322 -11.95 -19.02 -3.69
CA GLN A 322 -10.49 -19.25 -3.70
C GLN A 322 -10.08 -20.34 -2.71
N VAL A 323 -10.70 -20.35 -1.51
CA VAL A 323 -10.47 -21.43 -0.52
C VAL A 323 -10.87 -22.79 -1.07
N THR A 324 -11.96 -22.87 -1.81
CA THR A 324 -12.40 -24.12 -2.47
C THR A 324 -11.36 -24.60 -3.48
N GLU A 325 -10.82 -23.70 -4.31
CA GLU A 325 -9.83 -24.06 -5.31
C GLU A 325 -8.46 -24.42 -4.70
N ILE A 326 -8.09 -23.78 -3.59
CA ILE A 326 -6.89 -24.17 -2.81
C ILE A 326 -6.97 -25.64 -2.38
N LEU A 327 -8.13 -26.07 -1.90
CA LEU A 327 -8.36 -27.47 -1.48
C LEU A 327 -8.53 -28.45 -2.65
N ALA A 328 -8.80 -27.95 -3.85
CA ALA A 328 -8.90 -28.76 -5.07
C ALA A 328 -7.52 -29.05 -5.70
N VAL A 329 -6.44 -28.48 -5.18
CA VAL A 329 -5.07 -28.79 -5.60
C VAL A 329 -4.55 -29.98 -4.81
N ASP A 330 -4.31 -31.09 -5.53
CA ASP A 330 -3.65 -32.26 -4.99
C ASP A 330 -2.12 -32.06 -5.04
N MET A 331 -1.50 -31.93 -3.85
CA MET A 331 -0.07 -31.65 -3.73
C MET A 331 0.78 -32.89 -4.03
N ASP A 332 0.26 -34.10 -3.81
CA ASP A 332 0.98 -35.37 -4.01
C ASP A 332 1.01 -35.74 -5.49
N GLU A 333 -0.13 -35.65 -6.16
CA GLU A 333 -0.25 -35.92 -7.62
C GLU A 333 0.12 -34.70 -8.48
N GLN A 334 0.30 -33.52 -7.88
CA GLN A 334 0.61 -32.24 -8.52
C GLN A 334 -0.40 -31.86 -9.63
N ILE A 335 -1.68 -32.02 -9.35
CA ILE A 335 -2.79 -31.68 -10.24
C ILE A 335 -3.82 -30.77 -9.58
N PHE A 336 -4.49 -29.94 -10.37
CA PHE A 336 -5.69 -29.23 -9.96
C PHE A 336 -6.93 -29.99 -10.46
N ASN A 337 -7.81 -30.38 -9.53
CA ASN A 337 -9.04 -31.08 -9.85
C ASN A 337 -10.25 -30.30 -9.31
N PRO A 338 -10.91 -29.46 -10.12
CA PRO A 338 -12.03 -28.63 -9.66
C PRO A 338 -13.25 -29.43 -9.18
N GLU A 339 -13.37 -30.72 -9.56
CA GLU A 339 -14.45 -31.59 -9.12
C GLU A 339 -14.18 -32.27 -7.75
N ALA A 340 -12.93 -32.23 -7.27
CA ALA A 340 -12.52 -32.88 -6.01
C ALA A 340 -13.12 -32.20 -4.77
N TRP A 341 -13.38 -30.88 -4.82
CA TRP A 341 -13.96 -30.15 -3.72
C TRP A 341 -15.18 -29.33 -4.15
N SER A 342 -16.30 -29.56 -3.47
CA SER A 342 -17.50 -28.74 -3.55
C SER A 342 -17.85 -28.30 -2.14
N LEU A 343 -17.36 -27.11 -1.73
CA LEU A 343 -17.83 -26.49 -0.50
C LEU A 343 -19.24 -25.94 -0.76
N GLU A 344 -20.27 -26.59 -0.20
CA GLU A 344 -21.54 -25.91 -0.05
C GLU A 344 -21.30 -24.68 0.84
N LEU A 345 -21.34 -23.51 0.20
CA LEU A 345 -21.25 -22.15 0.74
C LEU A 345 -21.20 -22.02 2.27
N GLU A 346 -20.23 -21.32 2.81
CA GLU A 346 -20.01 -20.92 4.21
C GLU A 346 -19.95 -22.06 5.25
N THR A 347 -20.82 -23.09 5.17
CA THR A 347 -20.87 -24.17 6.15
C THR A 347 -19.68 -25.13 6.02
N GLY A 348 -19.24 -25.41 4.79
CA GLY A 348 -18.16 -26.37 4.55
C GLY A 348 -16.81 -25.93 5.14
N VAL A 349 -16.49 -24.64 5.11
CA VAL A 349 -15.26 -24.14 5.74
C VAL A 349 -15.29 -24.31 7.26
N TYR A 350 -16.47 -24.17 7.89
CA TYR A 350 -16.64 -24.39 9.34
C TYR A 350 -16.66 -25.89 9.74
N ASP A 351 -16.83 -26.79 8.79
CA ASP A 351 -16.67 -28.23 9.02
C ASP A 351 -15.17 -28.62 9.07
N ILE A 352 -14.34 -27.90 8.31
CA ILE A 352 -12.89 -28.07 8.28
C ILE A 352 -12.22 -27.30 9.44
N LEU A 353 -12.60 -26.03 9.64
CA LEU A 353 -11.98 -25.13 10.63
C LEU A 353 -12.98 -24.70 11.71
N ASP A 354 -12.52 -24.65 12.95
CA ASP A 354 -13.36 -24.22 14.07
C ASP A 354 -13.71 -22.72 13.99
N SER A 355 -14.98 -22.35 14.16
CA SER A 355 -15.45 -20.95 14.12
C SER A 355 -14.88 -20.07 15.26
N THR A 356 -14.12 -20.63 16.20
CA THR A 356 -13.33 -19.83 17.14
C THR A 356 -12.03 -19.32 16.50
N LEU A 357 -11.56 -19.94 15.42
CA LEU A 357 -10.34 -19.59 14.73
C LEU A 357 -10.58 -18.72 13.50
N ILE A 358 -11.70 -18.92 12.79
CA ILE A 358 -12.02 -18.22 11.53
C ILE A 358 -13.38 -17.54 11.57
N VAL A 359 -13.58 -16.64 10.64
CA VAL A 359 -14.87 -16.01 10.32
C VAL A 359 -14.99 -15.85 8.81
N VAL A 360 -16.18 -16.07 8.28
CA VAL A 360 -16.56 -15.70 6.93
C VAL A 360 -17.41 -14.43 7.04
N ASN A 361 -17.01 -13.37 6.35
CA ASN A 361 -17.71 -12.08 6.38
C ASN A 361 -18.85 -12.04 5.36
N VAL A 362 -19.58 -10.92 5.31
CA VAL A 362 -20.73 -10.72 4.40
C VAL A 362 -20.34 -10.71 2.92
N ASP A 363 -19.07 -10.46 2.62
CA ASP A 363 -18.51 -10.45 1.27
C ASP A 363 -17.94 -11.84 0.89
N SER A 364 -18.25 -12.87 1.66
CA SER A 364 -17.78 -14.25 1.49
C SER A 364 -16.24 -14.36 1.58
N ILE A 365 -15.58 -13.48 2.31
CA ILE A 365 -14.14 -13.52 2.60
C ILE A 365 -13.90 -14.36 3.87
N VAL A 366 -13.02 -15.34 3.76
CA VAL A 366 -12.56 -16.18 4.87
C VAL A 366 -11.33 -15.55 5.49
N GLN A 367 -11.34 -15.35 6.80
CA GLN A 367 -10.22 -14.75 7.51
C GLN A 367 -10.09 -15.30 8.94
N LEU A 368 -8.91 -15.15 9.54
CA LEU A 368 -8.74 -15.44 10.96
C LEU A 368 -9.69 -14.56 11.78
N ALA A 369 -10.39 -15.15 12.73
CA ALA A 369 -11.45 -14.48 13.47
C ALA A 369 -10.97 -13.29 14.31
N HIS A 370 -9.69 -13.26 14.67
CA HIS A 370 -9.05 -12.18 15.42
C HIS A 370 -7.52 -12.25 15.29
N SER A 371 -6.81 -11.11 15.43
CA SER A 371 -5.34 -11.06 15.38
C SER A 371 -4.67 -11.97 16.40
N SER A 372 -5.28 -12.19 17.57
CA SER A 372 -4.78 -13.11 18.58
C SER A 372 -4.75 -14.57 18.15
N VAL A 373 -5.51 -14.97 17.13
CA VAL A 373 -5.39 -16.33 16.53
C VAL A 373 -4.08 -16.42 15.78
N LYS A 374 -3.77 -15.42 14.95
CA LYS A 374 -2.47 -15.35 14.25
C LYS A 374 -1.30 -15.37 15.23
N GLU A 375 -1.39 -14.56 16.29
CA GLU A 375 -0.37 -14.52 17.34
C GLU A 375 -0.18 -15.88 18.01
N PHE A 376 -1.27 -16.56 18.35
CA PHE A 376 -1.24 -17.91 18.92
C PHE A 376 -0.58 -18.93 17.96
N LEU A 377 -0.97 -18.91 16.68
CA LEU A 377 -0.40 -19.82 15.68
C LEU A 377 1.10 -19.57 15.49
N LEU A 378 1.54 -18.32 15.45
CA LEU A 378 2.95 -17.94 15.33
C LEU A 378 3.75 -18.27 16.60
N ALA A 379 3.19 -18.01 17.79
CA ALA A 379 3.84 -18.32 19.07
C ALA A 379 3.97 -19.84 19.31
N SER A 380 3.14 -20.65 18.67
CA SER A 380 3.14 -22.11 18.77
C SER A 380 4.23 -22.78 17.93
N GLN A 381 4.98 -22.01 17.15
CA GLN A 381 6.09 -22.53 16.35
C GLN A 381 7.12 -23.23 17.27
N GLY A 382 7.48 -24.46 16.91
CA GLY A 382 8.40 -25.27 17.72
C GLY A 382 7.82 -25.89 19.00
N GLN A 383 6.50 -25.78 19.22
CA GLN A 383 5.81 -26.40 20.35
C GLN A 383 4.72 -27.39 19.87
N PRO A 384 5.10 -28.58 19.40
CA PRO A 384 4.17 -29.58 18.81
C PRO A 384 2.99 -29.94 19.71
N HIS A 385 3.17 -29.84 21.04
CA HIS A 385 2.13 -30.15 22.02
C HIS A 385 0.97 -29.12 22.04
N LEU A 386 1.16 -27.92 21.49
CA LEU A 386 0.12 -26.90 21.41
C LEU A 386 -0.71 -27.00 20.12
N VAL A 387 -0.09 -27.43 19.01
CA VAL A 387 -0.67 -27.37 17.67
C VAL A 387 -0.91 -28.76 17.06
N GLY A 388 -0.57 -29.83 17.79
CA GLY A 388 -0.75 -31.21 17.32
C GLY A 388 0.11 -31.54 16.11
N GLN A 389 -0.52 -32.07 15.04
CA GLN A 389 0.16 -32.40 13.79
C GLN A 389 0.23 -31.20 12.80
N ILE A 390 -0.43 -30.09 13.13
CA ILE A 390 -0.50 -28.90 12.25
C ILE A 390 0.72 -28.02 12.53
N GLU A 391 1.69 -28.02 11.61
CA GLU A 391 2.85 -27.14 11.67
C GLU A 391 2.53 -25.83 10.92
N ILE A 392 2.64 -24.69 11.62
CA ILE A 392 2.52 -23.36 11.07
C ILE A 392 3.89 -22.68 11.12
N ASN A 393 4.71 -22.96 10.13
CA ASN A 393 6.05 -22.41 9.95
C ASN A 393 6.06 -21.52 8.70
N GLU A 394 6.73 -20.37 8.76
CA GLU A 394 6.74 -19.38 7.68
C GLU A 394 7.30 -19.96 6.37
N GLN A 395 8.45 -20.61 6.44
CA GLN A 395 9.10 -21.22 5.28
C GLN A 395 8.23 -22.32 4.65
N LEU A 396 7.71 -23.21 5.49
CA LEU A 396 6.81 -24.29 5.06
C LEU A 396 5.51 -23.72 4.46
N ALA A 397 4.93 -22.69 5.09
CA ALA A 397 3.70 -22.08 4.60
C ALA A 397 3.90 -21.42 3.23
N HIS A 398 4.95 -20.59 3.08
CA HIS A 398 5.26 -19.97 1.79
C HIS A 398 5.62 -20.99 0.72
N SER A 399 6.28 -22.12 1.08
CA SER A 399 6.55 -23.22 0.16
C SER A 399 5.26 -23.87 -0.35
N ILE A 400 4.34 -24.24 0.56
CA ILE A 400 3.06 -24.87 0.20
C ILE A 400 2.20 -23.92 -0.63
N ILE A 401 2.11 -22.63 -0.25
CA ILE A 401 1.34 -21.63 -0.99
C ILE A 401 1.92 -21.45 -2.39
N CYS A 402 3.24 -21.32 -2.50
CA CYS A 402 3.92 -21.19 -3.78
C CYS A 402 3.65 -22.42 -4.68
N GLU A 403 3.81 -23.62 -4.12
CA GLU A 403 3.59 -24.88 -4.82
C GLU A 403 2.13 -25.03 -5.29
N THR A 404 1.16 -24.72 -4.42
CA THR A 404 -0.27 -24.68 -4.77
C THR A 404 -0.52 -23.73 -5.95
N CYS A 405 0.03 -22.50 -5.90
CA CYS A 405 -0.11 -21.53 -6.99
C CYS A 405 0.51 -22.03 -8.31
N LEU A 406 1.69 -22.65 -8.24
CA LEU A 406 2.39 -23.15 -9.44
C LEU A 406 1.66 -24.33 -10.09
N ILE A 407 1.22 -25.30 -9.29
CA ILE A 407 0.41 -26.45 -9.76
C ILE A 407 -0.86 -25.94 -10.45
N TYR A 408 -1.56 -25.02 -9.77
CA TYR A 408 -2.77 -24.41 -10.28
C TYR A 408 -2.54 -23.73 -11.63
N LEU A 409 -1.49 -22.88 -11.76
CA LEU A 409 -1.17 -22.18 -13.00
C LEU A 409 -0.70 -23.10 -14.13
N LEU A 410 -0.09 -24.25 -13.81
CA LEU A 410 0.36 -25.22 -14.80
C LEU A 410 -0.79 -25.96 -15.48
N GLU A 411 -1.96 -26.07 -14.85
CA GLU A 411 -3.13 -26.74 -15.41
C GLU A 411 -3.74 -25.97 -16.58
N PHE A 412 -3.68 -24.64 -16.59
CA PHE A 412 -4.33 -23.83 -17.62
C PHE A 412 -3.54 -23.76 -18.93
N ASN A 413 -4.18 -24.12 -20.02
CA ASN A 413 -3.66 -23.93 -21.37
C ASN A 413 -3.91 -22.50 -21.89
N SER A 414 -2.96 -21.98 -22.64
CA SER A 414 -2.64 -20.58 -22.91
C SER A 414 -3.64 -19.69 -23.66
N GLU A 415 -4.81 -20.14 -24.06
CA GLU A 415 -5.68 -19.35 -24.95
C GLU A 415 -6.97 -18.81 -24.31
N GLU A 416 -7.31 -19.19 -23.07
CA GLU A 416 -8.67 -19.05 -22.56
C GLU A 416 -8.86 -18.21 -21.28
N ILE A 417 -7.83 -17.71 -20.60
CA ILE A 417 -7.97 -17.09 -19.24
C ILE A 417 -8.75 -15.76 -19.21
N TYR A 418 -8.80 -14.97 -20.27
CA TYR A 418 -9.52 -13.69 -20.27
C TYR A 418 -11.05 -13.80 -20.12
N GLU A 419 -11.64 -14.99 -20.31
CA GLU A 419 -13.08 -15.24 -20.09
C GLU A 419 -13.37 -15.85 -18.70
N PHE A 420 -12.34 -16.22 -17.91
CA PHE A 420 -12.45 -17.16 -16.79
C PHE A 420 -12.30 -16.58 -15.39
N GLU A 421 -12.18 -15.26 -15.18
CA GLU A 421 -12.04 -14.66 -13.84
C GLU A 421 -13.17 -15.11 -12.87
N ASN A 422 -14.37 -15.37 -13.40
CA ASN A 422 -15.50 -15.88 -12.61
C ASN A 422 -15.44 -17.40 -12.39
N ASP A 423 -14.78 -18.15 -13.27
CA ASP A 423 -14.76 -19.62 -13.21
C ASP A 423 -13.53 -20.15 -12.45
N TYR A 424 -12.46 -19.34 -12.32
CA TYR A 424 -11.21 -19.69 -11.66
C TYR A 424 -10.72 -18.56 -10.72
N PRO A 425 -11.39 -18.35 -9.59
CA PRO A 425 -11.12 -17.23 -8.68
C PRO A 425 -9.69 -17.14 -8.10
N LEU A 426 -8.95 -18.26 -8.01
CA LEU A 426 -7.59 -18.27 -7.50
C LEU A 426 -6.55 -17.80 -8.53
N SER A 427 -6.89 -17.76 -9.81
CA SER A 427 -5.95 -17.50 -10.92
C SER A 427 -5.17 -16.20 -10.77
N ILE A 428 -5.86 -15.10 -10.47
CA ILE A 428 -5.22 -13.77 -10.28
C ILE A 428 -4.27 -13.80 -9.07
N TYR A 429 -4.73 -14.35 -7.92
CA TYR A 429 -3.87 -14.47 -6.75
C TYR A 429 -2.63 -15.31 -7.07
N ALA A 430 -2.82 -16.49 -7.66
CA ALA A 430 -1.73 -17.39 -8.00
C ALA A 430 -0.72 -16.71 -8.93
N ALA A 431 -1.18 -16.05 -10.00
CA ALA A 431 -0.32 -15.35 -10.96
C ALA A 431 0.48 -14.21 -10.33
N MET A 432 -0.16 -13.37 -9.50
CA MET A 432 0.47 -12.19 -8.91
C MET A 432 1.44 -12.51 -7.76
N TYR A 433 1.15 -13.52 -6.94
CA TYR A 433 1.82 -13.70 -5.66
C TYR A 433 2.76 -14.90 -5.55
N TRP A 434 2.74 -15.86 -6.48
CA TRP A 434 3.71 -16.97 -6.43
C TRP A 434 5.17 -16.50 -6.39
N PRO A 435 5.60 -15.43 -7.13
CA PRO A 435 6.97 -14.95 -7.05
C PRO A 435 7.28 -14.34 -5.67
N SER A 436 6.29 -13.67 -5.07
CA SER A 436 6.42 -13.07 -3.74
C SER A 436 6.57 -14.13 -2.65
N HIS A 437 5.81 -15.23 -2.75
CA HIS A 437 5.98 -16.37 -1.85
C HIS A 437 7.34 -17.04 -2.03
N MET A 438 7.80 -17.19 -3.27
CA MET A 438 9.10 -17.78 -3.56
C MET A 438 10.27 -16.94 -3.02
N ARG A 439 10.18 -15.61 -3.05
CA ARG A 439 11.21 -14.70 -2.49
C ARG A 439 11.42 -14.84 -0.99
N VAL A 440 10.43 -15.30 -0.25
CA VAL A 440 10.53 -15.51 1.20
C VAL A 440 11.29 -16.81 1.53
N LEU A 441 11.40 -17.75 0.58
CA LEU A 441 11.98 -19.06 0.83
C LEU A 441 13.49 -19.00 0.93
N ASP A 442 14.03 -19.60 1.99
CA ASP A 442 15.47 -19.76 2.17
C ASP A 442 16.05 -20.70 1.12
N HIS A 443 17.32 -20.49 0.76
CA HIS A 443 18.06 -21.29 -0.22
C HIS A 443 18.02 -22.80 0.10
N ASP A 444 17.98 -23.20 1.37
CA ASP A 444 17.92 -24.62 1.76
C ASP A 444 16.54 -25.24 1.55
N VAL A 445 15.47 -24.46 1.65
CA VAL A 445 14.08 -24.89 1.34
C VAL A 445 13.90 -25.04 -0.17
N LEU A 446 14.51 -24.15 -0.96
CA LEU A 446 14.49 -24.19 -2.43
C LEU A 446 15.25 -25.40 -3.02
N LYS A 447 16.16 -26.03 -2.25
CA LYS A 447 16.77 -27.32 -2.65
C LYS A 447 15.82 -28.50 -2.59
N HIS A 448 14.66 -28.37 -1.91
CA HIS A 448 13.60 -29.36 -1.99
C HIS A 448 12.83 -29.15 -3.31
N GLN A 449 13.21 -29.88 -4.26
CA GLN A 449 13.05 -29.96 -5.68
C GLN A 449 11.69 -29.57 -6.30
N SER A 450 10.54 -29.74 -5.59
CA SER A 450 9.20 -29.63 -6.17
C SER A 450 8.86 -28.20 -6.62
N VAL A 451 8.92 -27.20 -5.71
CA VAL A 451 8.56 -25.80 -6.00
C VAL A 451 9.43 -25.22 -7.13
N HIS A 452 10.72 -25.57 -7.10
CA HIS A 452 11.67 -25.15 -8.11
C HIS A 452 11.33 -25.71 -9.50
N ASP A 453 11.16 -27.01 -9.60
CA ASP A 453 10.91 -27.68 -10.88
C ASP A 453 9.57 -27.22 -11.50
N LEU A 454 8.56 -26.99 -10.66
CA LEU A 454 7.28 -26.42 -11.08
C LEU A 454 7.46 -24.98 -11.62
N ALA A 455 8.20 -24.12 -10.90
CA ALA A 455 8.43 -22.75 -11.30
C ALA A 455 9.23 -22.66 -12.61
N ILE A 456 10.30 -23.43 -12.75
CA ILE A 456 11.07 -23.54 -14.01
C ILE A 456 10.18 -24.07 -15.13
N THR A 457 9.34 -25.06 -14.86
CA THR A 457 8.40 -25.61 -15.85
C THR A 457 7.41 -24.55 -16.32
N LEU A 458 6.80 -23.81 -15.38
CA LEU A 458 5.85 -22.73 -15.70
C LEU A 458 6.51 -21.66 -16.60
N VAL A 459 7.70 -21.20 -16.21
CA VAL A 459 8.41 -20.14 -16.91
C VAL A 459 8.88 -20.62 -18.31
N ARG A 460 9.34 -21.87 -18.44
CA ARG A 460 9.77 -22.45 -19.74
C ARG A 460 8.61 -22.72 -20.70
N GLN A 461 7.47 -23.13 -20.18
CA GLN A 461 6.28 -23.36 -21.03
C GLN A 461 5.79 -22.07 -21.69
N ARG A 462 6.34 -20.89 -21.30
CA ARG A 462 5.98 -19.57 -21.86
C ARG A 462 4.47 -19.39 -21.96
N LYS A 463 3.74 -19.83 -20.92
CA LYS A 463 2.29 -19.66 -20.89
C LYS A 463 1.99 -18.17 -20.79
N ARG A 464 1.36 -17.62 -21.82
CA ARG A 464 1.05 -16.17 -21.98
C ARG A 464 0.29 -15.58 -20.80
N ASN A 465 -0.47 -16.37 -20.10
CA ASN A 465 -1.58 -15.92 -19.29
C ASN A 465 -1.17 -15.30 -17.96
N TRP A 466 -0.30 -15.95 -17.17
CA TRP A 466 0.13 -15.38 -15.88
C TRP A 466 0.89 -14.07 -16.06
N GLN A 467 1.56 -13.88 -17.21
CA GLN A 467 2.32 -12.68 -17.54
C GLN A 467 1.42 -11.48 -17.87
N ALA A 468 0.33 -11.70 -18.60
CA ALA A 468 -0.59 -10.63 -18.98
C ALA A 468 -1.40 -10.09 -17.79
N GLU A 469 -1.71 -10.93 -16.80
CA GLU A 469 -2.41 -10.53 -15.58
C GLU A 469 -1.51 -9.74 -14.63
N CYS A 470 -0.24 -10.14 -14.49
CA CYS A 470 0.73 -9.39 -13.68
C CYS A 470 1.17 -8.06 -14.30
N TYR A 471 1.13 -7.99 -15.64
CA TYR A 471 1.65 -6.84 -16.40
C TYR A 471 0.67 -6.40 -17.50
N PRO A 472 -0.43 -5.75 -17.17
CA PRO A 472 -1.47 -5.35 -18.13
C PRO A 472 -0.98 -4.38 -19.22
N THR A 473 0.22 -3.82 -19.08
CA THR A 473 0.88 -2.97 -20.08
C THR A 473 1.63 -3.77 -21.14
N LEU A 474 1.81 -5.08 -20.95
CA LEU A 474 2.47 -5.93 -21.94
C LEU A 474 1.52 -6.27 -23.08
N GLU A 475 1.89 -5.85 -24.29
CA GLU A 475 1.21 -6.32 -25.50
C GLU A 475 1.27 -7.85 -25.54
N ALA A 476 0.13 -8.51 -25.60
CA ALA A 476 -0.05 -9.97 -25.52
C ALA A 476 0.82 -10.76 -26.54
N ASP A 477 1.38 -10.10 -27.54
CA ASP A 477 2.15 -10.71 -28.62
C ASP A 477 3.66 -10.87 -28.31
N LYS A 478 4.15 -10.35 -27.17
CA LYS A 478 5.58 -10.37 -26.84
C LYS A 478 5.87 -11.19 -25.59
N ILE A 479 5.99 -12.51 -25.75
CA ILE A 479 6.48 -13.40 -24.68
C ILE A 479 7.94 -13.05 -24.39
N GLN A 480 8.23 -12.72 -23.12
CA GLN A 480 9.54 -12.32 -22.68
C GLN A 480 10.45 -13.53 -22.42
N PRO A 481 11.80 -13.38 -22.52
CA PRO A 481 12.70 -14.42 -22.08
C PRO A 481 12.51 -14.78 -20.59
N PRO A 482 12.61 -16.05 -20.20
CA PRO A 482 12.48 -16.46 -18.78
C PRO A 482 13.36 -15.65 -17.83
N LEU A 483 14.60 -15.41 -18.19
CA LEU A 483 15.58 -14.66 -17.40
C LEU A 483 15.14 -13.21 -17.15
N TYR A 484 14.38 -12.58 -18.07
CA TYR A 484 13.84 -11.25 -17.90
C TYR A 484 12.86 -11.20 -16.70
N TYR A 485 11.97 -12.20 -16.57
CA TYR A 485 11.03 -12.26 -15.45
C TYR A 485 11.71 -12.53 -14.13
N MET A 486 12.69 -13.43 -14.11
CA MET A 486 13.48 -13.70 -12.91
C MET A 486 14.16 -12.42 -12.43
N ALA A 487 14.68 -11.65 -13.36
CA ALA A 487 15.36 -10.40 -13.10
C ALA A 487 14.39 -9.30 -12.62
N TYR A 488 13.20 -9.23 -13.18
CA TYR A 488 12.15 -8.28 -12.76
C TYR A 488 11.63 -8.63 -11.38
N GLU A 489 11.28 -9.91 -11.13
CA GLU A 489 10.71 -10.37 -9.86
C GLU A 489 11.74 -10.54 -8.73
N GLY A 490 13.03 -10.43 -9.00
CA GLY A 490 14.06 -10.61 -7.97
C GLY A 490 14.27 -12.07 -7.56
N LEU A 491 13.98 -13.05 -8.43
CA LEU A 491 14.12 -14.48 -8.17
C LEU A 491 15.56 -14.94 -8.42
N THR A 492 16.45 -14.57 -7.52
CA THR A 492 17.92 -14.70 -7.65
C THR A 492 18.33 -16.14 -7.96
N TRP A 493 17.86 -17.08 -7.16
CA TRP A 493 18.22 -18.48 -7.32
C TRP A 493 17.75 -19.11 -8.65
N MET A 494 16.54 -18.74 -9.12
CA MET A 494 16.06 -19.17 -10.44
C MET A 494 16.89 -18.56 -11.58
N ALA A 495 17.31 -17.31 -11.43
CA ALA A 495 18.20 -16.66 -12.38
C ALA A 495 19.56 -17.38 -12.47
N GLU A 496 20.16 -17.73 -11.31
CA GLU A 496 21.40 -18.54 -11.25
C GLU A 496 21.23 -19.90 -11.94
N HIS A 497 20.12 -20.59 -11.64
CA HIS A 497 19.85 -21.89 -12.25
C HIS A 497 19.73 -21.79 -13.77
N LEU A 498 18.95 -20.84 -14.28
CA LEU A 498 18.81 -20.63 -15.74
C LEU A 498 20.16 -20.29 -16.38
N LEU A 499 20.98 -19.45 -15.74
CA LEU A 499 22.28 -19.06 -16.26
C LEU A 499 23.32 -20.17 -16.17
N SER A 500 23.13 -21.21 -15.37
CA SER A 500 23.96 -22.43 -15.37
C SER A 500 23.79 -23.26 -16.64
N GLU A 501 22.74 -23.01 -17.41
CA GLU A 501 22.48 -23.68 -18.69
C GLU A 501 23.21 -22.95 -19.84
N GLU A 502 24.04 -23.65 -20.58
CA GLU A 502 24.81 -23.11 -21.71
C GLU A 502 23.95 -22.51 -22.84
N THR A 503 22.64 -22.82 -22.84
CA THR A 503 21.70 -22.41 -23.90
C THR A 503 21.00 -21.08 -23.65
N VAL A 504 21.14 -20.49 -22.45
CA VAL A 504 20.45 -19.24 -22.08
C VAL A 504 21.28 -18.03 -22.55
N ASP A 505 20.67 -17.21 -23.39
CA ASP A 505 21.26 -15.93 -23.80
C ASP A 505 21.00 -14.87 -22.74
N VAL A 506 22.03 -14.50 -21.97
CA VAL A 506 21.97 -13.48 -20.92
C VAL A 506 21.59 -12.09 -21.45
N ASN A 507 21.84 -11.83 -22.74
CA ASN A 507 21.57 -10.56 -23.40
C ASN A 507 20.29 -10.59 -24.27
N ALA A 508 19.48 -11.64 -24.15
CA ALA A 508 18.24 -11.77 -24.90
C ALA A 508 17.34 -10.54 -24.67
N GLN A 509 16.93 -9.92 -25.77
CA GLN A 509 16.06 -8.74 -25.74
C GLN A 509 14.60 -9.14 -25.55
N GLY A 510 13.87 -8.35 -24.79
CA GLY A 510 12.42 -8.54 -24.54
C GLY A 510 11.89 -7.55 -23.50
N GLY A 511 10.57 -7.39 -23.46
CA GLY A 511 9.88 -6.57 -22.50
C GLY A 511 10.04 -5.06 -22.65
N GLU A 512 9.36 -4.37 -21.74
CA GLU A 512 9.34 -2.90 -21.70
C GLU A 512 10.71 -2.30 -21.37
N TYR A 513 11.52 -3.03 -20.61
CA TYR A 513 12.83 -2.56 -20.13
C TYR A 513 13.97 -2.90 -21.09
N GLY A 514 13.84 -3.91 -21.96
CA GLY A 514 14.85 -4.30 -22.93
C GLY A 514 15.41 -5.70 -22.70
N ASN A 515 16.43 -5.89 -21.87
CA ASN A 515 16.97 -7.20 -21.50
C ASN A 515 16.97 -7.41 -19.98
N ALA A 516 17.38 -8.57 -19.48
CA ALA A 516 17.27 -8.95 -18.08
C ALA A 516 17.96 -8.00 -17.08
N ILE A 517 19.12 -7.41 -17.43
CA ILE A 517 19.84 -6.51 -16.51
C ILE A 517 19.12 -5.19 -16.27
N GLN A 518 18.28 -4.75 -17.21
CA GLN A 518 17.56 -3.48 -17.10
C GLN A 518 16.41 -3.55 -16.10
N PRO A 519 15.49 -4.54 -16.12
CA PRO A 519 14.49 -4.67 -15.08
C PRO A 519 15.11 -4.99 -13.71
N ALA A 520 16.18 -5.81 -13.65
CA ALA A 520 16.90 -6.01 -12.38
C ALA A 520 17.41 -4.69 -11.79
N ALA A 521 17.97 -3.83 -12.64
CA ALA A 521 18.47 -2.52 -12.22
C ALA A 521 17.35 -1.55 -11.81
N ALA A 522 16.21 -1.57 -12.49
CA ALA A 522 15.04 -0.77 -12.15
C ALA A 522 14.41 -1.18 -10.82
N GLN A 523 14.24 -2.48 -10.60
CA GLN A 523 13.57 -3.02 -9.39
C GLN A 523 14.50 -3.06 -8.15
N GLY A 524 15.77 -2.73 -8.30
CA GLY A 524 16.72 -2.74 -7.18
C GLY A 524 17.26 -4.14 -6.83
N ASN A 525 17.15 -5.10 -7.74
CA ASN A 525 17.55 -6.49 -7.54
C ASN A 525 19.08 -6.65 -7.68
N LYS A 526 19.82 -6.13 -6.69
CA LYS A 526 21.27 -6.02 -6.70
C LYS A 526 21.99 -7.35 -6.97
N ASP A 527 21.56 -8.41 -6.28
CA ASP A 527 22.20 -9.73 -6.40
C ASP A 527 22.07 -10.28 -7.82
N ILE A 528 20.91 -10.11 -8.44
CA ILE A 528 20.70 -10.51 -9.84
C ILE A 528 21.54 -9.68 -10.79
N VAL A 529 21.70 -8.37 -10.56
CA VAL A 529 22.59 -7.54 -11.37
C VAL A 529 24.02 -8.06 -11.31
N HIS A 530 24.54 -8.41 -10.12
CA HIS A 530 25.87 -9.00 -9.97
C HIS A 530 25.99 -10.33 -10.74
N ILE A 531 25.05 -11.24 -10.56
CA ILE A 531 25.04 -12.53 -11.24
C ILE A 531 24.99 -12.37 -12.76
N LEU A 532 24.15 -11.49 -13.27
CA LEU A 532 24.09 -11.21 -14.72
C LEU A 532 25.42 -10.66 -15.26
N LEU A 533 26.06 -9.74 -14.53
CA LEU A 533 27.38 -9.19 -14.90
C LEU A 533 28.48 -10.25 -14.87
N GLU A 534 28.50 -11.14 -13.89
CA GLU A 534 29.40 -12.29 -13.81
C GLU A 534 29.24 -13.24 -15.02
N HIS A 535 28.00 -13.41 -15.49
CA HIS A 535 27.66 -14.18 -16.68
C HIS A 535 27.75 -13.35 -17.98
N LYS A 536 28.46 -12.22 -17.96
CA LYS A 536 28.80 -11.39 -19.13
C LYS A 536 27.57 -10.71 -19.76
N ALA A 537 26.55 -10.35 -18.93
CA ALA A 537 25.52 -9.41 -19.38
C ALA A 537 26.19 -8.10 -19.82
N GLU A 538 25.74 -7.54 -20.92
CA GLU A 538 26.28 -6.30 -21.46
C GLU A 538 25.75 -5.08 -20.70
N PRO A 539 26.56 -4.37 -19.87
CA PRO A 539 26.06 -3.27 -19.04
C PRO A 539 25.57 -2.07 -19.84
N ASN A 540 26.03 -1.96 -21.11
CA ASN A 540 25.65 -0.89 -22.04
C ASN A 540 24.60 -1.30 -23.07
N ALA A 541 23.99 -2.48 -22.91
CA ALA A 541 22.94 -2.93 -23.82
C ALA A 541 21.81 -1.90 -23.87
N GLN A 542 21.45 -1.51 -25.10
CA GLN A 542 20.40 -0.52 -25.34
C GLN A 542 19.06 -1.20 -25.57
N GLY A 543 17.99 -0.61 -25.04
CA GLY A 543 16.61 -1.09 -25.24
C GLY A 543 15.65 -0.52 -24.22
N GLY A 544 14.35 -0.72 -24.47
CA GLY A 544 13.27 -0.34 -23.56
C GLY A 544 13.14 1.15 -23.26
N HIS A 545 12.25 1.44 -22.29
CA HIS A 545 11.88 2.81 -21.93
C HIS A 545 13.05 3.64 -21.39
N PHE A 546 13.91 3.05 -20.58
CA PHE A 546 15.01 3.77 -19.94
C PHE A 546 16.25 3.91 -20.83
N GLY A 547 16.41 3.06 -21.84
CA GLY A 547 17.60 3.05 -22.71
C GLY A 547 18.63 2.01 -22.29
N ASN A 548 19.14 2.02 -21.03
CA ASN A 548 20.04 1.02 -20.50
C ASN A 548 19.90 0.81 -18.99
N ALA A 549 20.62 -0.18 -18.43
CA ALA A 549 20.54 -0.53 -17.01
C ALA A 549 21.00 0.62 -16.07
N LEU A 550 22.04 1.37 -16.46
CA LEU A 550 22.54 2.50 -15.67
C LEU A 550 21.49 3.62 -15.56
N GLN A 551 20.77 3.90 -16.65
CA GLN A 551 19.70 4.89 -16.66
C GLN A 551 18.51 4.43 -15.81
N ALA A 552 18.15 3.15 -15.88
CA ALA A 552 17.10 2.56 -15.05
C ALA A 552 17.47 2.64 -13.55
N ALA A 553 18.64 2.18 -13.16
CA ALA A 553 19.12 2.28 -11.78
C ALA A 553 19.16 3.73 -11.27
N ALA A 554 19.59 4.66 -12.11
CA ALA A 554 19.68 6.08 -11.78
C ALA A 554 18.30 6.74 -11.60
N ALA A 555 17.30 6.36 -12.38
CA ALA A 555 15.93 6.82 -12.24
C ALA A 555 15.29 6.36 -10.93
N TYR A 556 15.47 5.08 -10.58
CA TYR A 556 14.84 4.49 -9.39
C TYR A 556 15.63 4.68 -8.07
N GLY A 557 16.79 5.34 -8.12
CA GLY A 557 17.56 5.65 -6.91
C GLY A 557 18.41 4.49 -6.38
N ASN A 558 18.68 3.48 -7.20
CA ASN A 558 19.42 2.27 -6.83
C ASN A 558 20.94 2.49 -6.84
N GLN A 559 21.46 3.23 -5.84
CA GLN A 559 22.85 3.68 -5.79
C GLN A 559 23.86 2.52 -5.86
N ASP A 560 23.65 1.43 -5.12
CA ASP A 560 24.53 0.27 -5.12
C ASP A 560 24.63 -0.36 -6.52
N ILE A 561 23.52 -0.40 -7.25
CA ILE A 561 23.49 -0.94 -8.61
C ILE A 561 24.18 0.01 -9.58
N VAL A 562 24.00 1.33 -9.44
CA VAL A 562 24.75 2.33 -10.20
C VAL A 562 26.26 2.11 -10.04
N GLN A 563 26.71 1.95 -8.80
CA GLN A 563 28.12 1.68 -8.49
C GLN A 563 28.62 0.38 -9.15
N ALA A 564 27.86 -0.72 -8.99
CA ALA A 564 28.20 -2.01 -9.57
C ALA A 564 28.29 -1.96 -11.11
N LEU A 565 27.35 -1.28 -11.77
CA LEU A 565 27.37 -1.12 -13.22
C LEU A 565 28.58 -0.30 -13.70
N LEU A 566 28.93 0.78 -13.00
CA LEU A 566 30.09 1.61 -13.32
C LEU A 566 31.43 0.84 -13.13
N GLU A 567 31.55 0.03 -12.08
CA GLU A 567 32.69 -0.87 -11.85
C GLU A 567 32.84 -1.89 -12.99
N HIS A 568 31.73 -2.34 -13.58
CA HIS A 568 31.70 -3.22 -14.75
C HIS A 568 31.68 -2.47 -16.09
N LYS A 569 32.17 -1.22 -16.10
CA LYS A 569 32.37 -0.40 -17.29
C LYS A 569 31.10 0.02 -18.03
N ALA A 570 30.01 0.21 -17.30
CA ALA A 570 28.87 0.94 -17.85
C ALA A 570 29.33 2.36 -18.24
N ASP A 571 28.90 2.84 -19.40
CA ASP A 571 29.23 4.17 -19.86
C ASP A 571 28.27 5.19 -19.23
N PRO A 572 28.76 6.10 -18.36
CA PRO A 572 27.92 7.11 -17.73
C PRO A 572 27.31 8.11 -18.73
N ASN A 573 27.88 8.17 -19.94
CA ASN A 573 27.45 9.06 -21.03
C ASN A 573 26.65 8.37 -22.13
N ALA A 574 26.31 7.08 -21.94
CA ALA A 574 25.49 6.35 -22.91
C ALA A 574 24.14 7.05 -23.11
N GLN A 575 23.83 7.34 -24.38
CA GLN A 575 22.59 8.03 -24.76
C GLN A 575 21.50 7.04 -25.14
N GLY A 576 20.25 7.35 -24.78
CA GLY A 576 19.09 6.52 -25.13
C GLY A 576 17.91 6.73 -24.20
N GLY A 577 16.78 6.08 -24.48
CA GLY A 577 15.60 6.10 -23.64
C GLY A 577 14.94 7.48 -23.47
N HIS A 578 13.95 7.53 -22.58
CA HIS A 578 13.16 8.74 -22.32
C HIS A 578 13.99 9.90 -21.75
N TYR A 579 14.89 9.60 -20.83
CA TYR A 579 15.68 10.63 -20.12
C TYR A 579 16.88 11.15 -20.90
N GLY A 580 17.40 10.38 -21.83
CA GLY A 580 18.60 10.72 -22.60
C GLY A 580 19.88 10.06 -22.03
N ASN A 581 20.22 10.25 -20.75
CA ASN A 581 21.33 9.56 -20.07
C ASN A 581 21.08 9.39 -18.57
N ALA A 582 21.98 8.68 -17.88
CA ALA A 582 21.84 8.37 -16.46
C ALA A 582 21.85 9.62 -15.56
N LEU A 583 22.66 10.64 -15.89
CA LEU A 583 22.71 11.88 -15.12
C LEU A 583 21.39 12.66 -15.20
N GLN A 584 20.76 12.68 -16.36
CA GLN A 584 19.45 13.30 -16.56
C GLN A 584 18.35 12.51 -15.80
N ALA A 585 18.38 11.19 -15.84
CA ALA A 585 17.47 10.34 -15.10
C ALA A 585 17.58 10.57 -13.58
N ALA A 586 18.78 10.55 -13.02
CA ALA A 586 19.03 10.84 -11.62
C ALA A 586 18.58 12.27 -11.23
N ALA A 587 18.84 13.25 -12.08
CA ALA A 587 18.48 14.65 -11.85
C ALA A 587 16.97 14.87 -11.86
N ALA A 588 16.24 14.21 -12.76
CA ALA A 588 14.77 14.26 -12.82
C ALA A 588 14.13 13.66 -11.55
N HIS A 589 14.63 12.54 -11.05
CA HIS A 589 14.04 11.84 -9.93
C HIS A 589 14.55 12.28 -8.53
N GLY A 590 15.40 13.30 -8.47
CA GLY A 590 15.87 13.84 -7.18
C GLY A 590 16.97 13.01 -6.52
N ASN A 591 17.62 12.10 -7.23
CA ASN A 591 18.61 11.16 -6.70
C ASN A 591 19.99 11.81 -6.59
N LYS A 592 20.15 12.72 -5.61
CA LYS A 592 21.35 13.57 -5.44
C LYS A 592 22.64 12.78 -5.31
N ASP A 593 22.63 11.71 -4.52
CA ASP A 593 23.82 10.89 -4.29
C ASP A 593 24.29 10.19 -5.58
N ILE A 594 23.33 9.76 -6.41
CA ILE A 594 23.63 9.17 -7.72
C ILE A 594 24.16 10.24 -8.69
N VAL A 595 23.60 11.46 -8.68
CA VAL A 595 24.17 12.58 -9.45
C VAL A 595 25.64 12.78 -9.10
N TYR A 596 25.97 12.77 -7.80
CA TYR A 596 27.35 12.91 -7.34
C TYR A 596 28.23 11.75 -7.84
N VAL A 597 27.80 10.50 -7.66
CA VAL A 597 28.54 9.31 -8.13
C VAL A 597 28.78 9.37 -9.65
N LEU A 598 27.78 9.73 -10.44
CA LEU A 598 27.93 9.83 -11.90
C LEU A 598 28.93 10.91 -12.31
N LEU A 599 28.93 12.08 -11.64
CA LEU A 599 29.91 13.15 -11.88
C LEU A 599 31.33 12.72 -11.52
N GLU A 600 31.53 11.98 -10.43
CA GLU A 600 32.85 11.40 -10.08
C GLU A 600 33.37 10.40 -11.15
N HIS A 601 32.42 9.72 -11.83
CA HIS A 601 32.75 8.79 -12.92
C HIS A 601 32.74 9.48 -14.31
N ASN A 602 32.92 10.80 -14.35
CA ASN A 602 33.08 11.59 -15.58
C ASN A 602 31.81 11.61 -16.47
N ALA A 603 30.61 11.59 -15.87
CA ALA A 603 29.40 11.92 -16.62
C ALA A 603 29.49 13.36 -17.17
N ASP A 604 29.14 13.54 -18.43
CA ASP A 604 29.12 14.88 -19.02
C ASP A 604 27.92 15.68 -18.49
N ILE A 605 28.22 16.67 -17.66
CA ILE A 605 27.22 17.51 -16.98
C ILE A 605 26.32 18.30 -17.94
N ASN A 606 26.84 18.56 -19.15
CA ASN A 606 26.13 19.32 -20.19
C ASN A 606 25.65 18.43 -21.35
N ALA A 607 25.70 17.11 -21.21
CA ALA A 607 25.22 16.19 -22.23
C ALA A 607 23.77 16.50 -22.61
N GLN A 608 23.51 16.59 -23.91
CA GLN A 608 22.18 16.89 -24.46
C GLN A 608 21.49 15.62 -24.91
N GLY A 609 20.19 15.54 -24.70
CA GLY A 609 19.36 14.40 -25.15
C GLY A 609 18.07 14.26 -24.35
N GLY A 610 17.24 13.27 -24.71
CA GLY A 610 16.01 12.93 -24.02
C GLY A 610 14.96 14.04 -23.95
N HIS A 611 13.92 13.79 -23.15
CA HIS A 611 12.77 14.70 -23.00
C HIS A 611 13.17 16.07 -22.42
N PHE A 612 14.02 16.09 -21.42
CA PHE A 612 14.36 17.33 -20.69
C PHE A 612 15.43 18.19 -21.39
N GLY A 613 16.29 17.59 -22.21
CA GLY A 613 17.41 18.27 -22.85
C GLY A 613 18.75 18.04 -22.14
N ASN A 614 18.89 18.40 -20.85
CA ASN A 614 20.05 18.09 -20.02
C ASN A 614 19.68 17.92 -18.53
N ALA A 615 20.65 17.54 -17.71
CA ALA A 615 20.44 17.26 -16.27
C ALA A 615 19.99 18.51 -15.49
N LEU A 616 20.49 19.70 -15.80
CA LEU A 616 20.09 20.94 -15.14
C LEU A 616 18.63 21.29 -15.48
N GLN A 617 18.21 21.06 -16.72
CA GLN A 617 16.82 21.27 -17.14
C GLN A 617 15.89 20.25 -16.49
N ALA A 618 16.32 18.99 -16.39
CA ALA A 618 15.56 17.93 -15.70
C ALA A 618 15.36 18.29 -14.22
N ALA A 619 16.42 18.61 -13.50
CA ALA A 619 16.33 19.00 -12.09
C ALA A 619 15.48 20.28 -11.88
N ALA A 620 15.57 21.25 -12.79
CA ALA A 620 14.80 22.49 -12.72
C ALA A 620 13.30 22.28 -13.02
N ALA A 621 12.96 21.38 -13.95
CA ALA A 621 11.59 21.01 -14.27
C ALA A 621 10.90 20.28 -13.10
N GLU A 622 11.63 19.36 -12.45
CA GLU A 622 11.09 18.52 -11.38
C GLU A 622 11.22 19.15 -9.97
N GLY A 623 11.78 20.37 -9.89
CA GLY A 623 11.87 21.10 -8.62
C GLY A 623 13.00 20.66 -7.68
N ASN A 624 13.97 19.92 -8.16
CA ASN A 624 15.06 19.35 -7.38
C ASN A 624 16.16 20.40 -7.08
N LYS A 625 15.85 21.31 -6.15
CA LYS A 625 16.68 22.49 -5.81
C LYS A 625 18.13 22.13 -5.47
N ASP A 626 18.34 21.11 -4.64
CA ASP A 626 19.68 20.72 -4.20
C ASP A 626 20.52 20.17 -5.35
N ILE A 627 19.86 19.49 -6.31
CA ILE A 627 20.55 19.01 -7.53
C ILE A 627 20.85 20.15 -8.48
N VAL A 628 19.93 21.12 -8.63
CA VAL A 628 20.21 22.33 -9.40
C VAL A 628 21.45 23.04 -8.86
N GLN A 629 21.54 23.21 -7.55
CA GLN A 629 22.69 23.84 -6.91
C GLN A 629 23.97 23.00 -7.13
N LEU A 630 23.91 21.69 -6.91
CA LEU A 630 25.04 20.76 -7.11
C LEU A 630 25.55 20.83 -8.57
N LEU A 631 24.65 20.79 -9.55
CA LEU A 631 25.04 20.86 -10.97
C LEU A 631 25.69 22.21 -11.32
N LEU A 632 25.16 23.31 -10.81
CA LEU A 632 25.74 24.65 -11.04
C LEU A 632 27.13 24.81 -10.37
N GLU A 633 27.33 24.27 -9.18
CA GLU A 633 28.63 24.21 -8.48
C GLU A 633 29.65 23.42 -9.31
N HIS A 634 29.21 22.35 -10.02
CA HIS A 634 30.03 21.55 -10.94
C HIS A 634 30.07 22.12 -12.36
N LYS A 635 29.67 23.41 -12.55
CA LYS A 635 29.78 24.17 -13.80
C LYS A 635 28.84 23.70 -14.92
N ALA A 636 27.64 23.21 -14.59
CA ALA A 636 26.59 23.07 -15.57
C ALA A 636 26.30 24.43 -16.22
N ASP A 637 26.08 24.46 -17.53
CA ASP A 637 25.74 25.69 -18.24
C ASP A 637 24.27 26.09 -17.98
N PRO A 638 23.97 27.18 -17.25
CA PRO A 638 22.63 27.61 -16.94
C PRO A 638 21.84 28.06 -18.21
N ASN A 639 22.54 28.29 -19.31
CA ASN A 639 21.98 28.78 -20.57
C ASN A 639 21.91 27.70 -21.67
N ALA A 640 22.24 26.47 -21.34
CA ALA A 640 22.15 25.35 -22.27
C ALA A 640 20.73 25.22 -22.83
N GLN A 641 20.63 25.07 -24.15
CA GLN A 641 19.35 24.98 -24.87
C GLN A 641 19.05 23.52 -25.27
N GLY A 642 17.81 23.10 -25.18
CA GLY A 642 17.36 21.77 -25.61
C GLY A 642 16.11 21.31 -24.91
N GLY A 643 15.65 20.10 -25.26
CA GLY A 643 14.47 19.47 -24.65
C GLY A 643 13.14 20.23 -24.83
N SER A 644 12.09 19.70 -24.23
CA SER A 644 10.73 20.26 -24.31
C SER A 644 10.62 21.65 -23.67
N TYR A 645 11.38 21.91 -22.63
CA TYR A 645 11.37 23.22 -21.95
C TYR A 645 12.27 24.27 -22.59
N GLY A 646 13.27 23.89 -23.37
CA GLY A 646 14.22 24.77 -24.03
C GLY A 646 15.38 25.24 -23.17
N ASN A 647 15.19 25.63 -21.90
CA ASN A 647 16.26 25.89 -20.93
C ASN A 647 15.79 25.71 -19.48
N ALA A 648 16.75 25.65 -18.54
CA ALA A 648 16.47 25.39 -17.12
C ALA A 648 15.66 26.50 -16.46
N LEU A 649 15.92 27.78 -16.79
CA LEU A 649 15.21 28.91 -16.20
C LEU A 649 13.73 28.89 -16.56
N ARG A 650 13.42 28.52 -17.81
CA ARG A 650 12.04 28.40 -18.26
C ARG A 650 11.36 27.16 -17.67
N ALA A 651 12.06 26.04 -17.56
CA ALA A 651 11.54 24.85 -16.90
C ALA A 651 11.12 25.18 -15.44
N ALA A 652 12.01 25.81 -14.67
CA ALA A 652 11.70 26.26 -13.33
C ALA A 652 10.53 27.26 -13.26
N ALA A 653 10.49 28.23 -14.18
CA ALA A 653 9.42 29.23 -14.22
C ALA A 653 8.05 28.64 -14.58
N ALA A 654 7.99 27.65 -15.49
CA ALA A 654 6.78 26.95 -15.86
C ALA A 654 6.25 26.03 -14.76
N GLN A 655 7.12 25.53 -13.89
CA GLN A 655 6.80 24.57 -12.84
C GLN A 655 6.73 25.20 -11.42
N TYR A 656 6.50 26.50 -11.30
CA TYR A 656 6.30 27.23 -10.03
C TYR A 656 7.51 27.26 -9.08
N ASN A 657 8.70 26.91 -9.52
CA ASN A 657 9.89 26.73 -8.68
C ASN A 657 10.65 28.06 -8.47
N LYS A 658 10.09 28.98 -7.65
CA LYS A 658 10.65 30.32 -7.41
C LYS A 658 12.11 30.28 -6.92
N ASP A 659 12.42 29.38 -5.98
CA ASP A 659 13.78 29.29 -5.45
C ASP A 659 14.79 28.87 -6.51
N ILE A 660 14.41 27.93 -7.38
CA ILE A 660 15.25 27.49 -8.50
C ILE A 660 15.42 28.63 -9.53
N VAL A 661 14.36 29.39 -9.83
CA VAL A 661 14.45 30.58 -10.68
C VAL A 661 15.48 31.55 -10.10
N GLN A 662 15.44 31.81 -8.81
CA GLN A 662 16.39 32.69 -8.14
C GLN A 662 17.83 32.16 -8.25
N ILE A 663 18.07 30.88 -7.90
CA ILE A 663 19.40 30.25 -8.00
C ILE A 663 19.95 30.33 -9.41
N LEU A 664 19.15 30.02 -10.44
CA LEU A 664 19.57 30.10 -11.83
C LEU A 664 19.97 31.52 -12.25
N LEU A 665 19.17 32.54 -11.85
CA LEU A 665 19.47 33.95 -12.12
C LEU A 665 20.76 34.41 -11.42
N GLU A 666 21.00 34.01 -10.18
CA GLU A 666 22.23 34.25 -9.42
C GLU A 666 23.45 33.62 -10.13
N HIS A 667 23.28 32.49 -10.81
CA HIS A 667 24.29 31.82 -11.61
C HIS A 667 24.31 32.27 -13.09
N LYS A 668 23.74 33.46 -13.37
CA LYS A 668 23.77 34.12 -14.68
C LYS A 668 22.97 33.43 -15.80
N ALA A 669 21.91 32.75 -15.46
CA ALA A 669 20.94 32.35 -16.47
C ALA A 669 20.36 33.58 -17.17
N ASP A 670 20.29 33.58 -18.51
CA ASP A 670 19.73 34.66 -19.27
C ASP A 670 18.19 34.68 -19.21
N PRO A 671 17.55 35.68 -18.57
CA PRO A 671 16.11 35.74 -18.45
C PRO A 671 15.39 35.91 -19.80
N ASN A 672 16.12 36.27 -20.85
CA ASN A 672 15.63 36.50 -22.21
C ASN A 672 15.95 35.36 -23.19
N ALA A 673 16.60 34.30 -22.71
CA ALA A 673 16.94 33.14 -23.54
C ALA A 673 15.65 32.55 -24.16
N GLN A 674 15.66 32.44 -25.50
CA GLN A 674 14.56 31.93 -26.30
C GLN A 674 14.69 30.40 -26.45
N GLY A 675 13.55 29.70 -26.51
CA GLY A 675 13.54 28.27 -26.80
C GLY A 675 12.29 27.57 -26.31
N GLY A 676 12.04 26.39 -26.87
CA GLY A 676 10.90 25.54 -26.51
C GLY A 676 9.53 26.10 -26.80
N GLU A 677 8.50 25.44 -26.29
CA GLU A 677 7.09 25.70 -26.64
C GLU A 677 6.58 27.05 -26.16
N TYR A 678 7.08 27.58 -25.03
CA TYR A 678 6.59 28.81 -24.39
C TYR A 678 7.40 30.07 -24.73
N GLY A 679 8.47 29.97 -25.53
CA GLY A 679 9.34 31.09 -25.87
C GLY A 679 10.43 31.34 -24.83
N ASN A 680 10.19 32.18 -23.79
CA ASN A 680 11.12 32.44 -22.71
C ASN A 680 10.45 32.27 -21.31
N ALA A 681 11.24 32.47 -20.23
CA ALA A 681 10.76 32.23 -18.85
C ALA A 681 9.62 33.17 -18.42
N LEU A 682 9.63 34.42 -18.85
CA LEU A 682 8.61 35.42 -18.44
C LEU A 682 7.20 35.10 -18.95
N PRO A 683 6.98 34.82 -20.25
CA PRO A 683 5.69 34.35 -20.76
C PRO A 683 5.26 33.03 -20.10
N ALA A 684 6.18 32.09 -19.82
CA ALA A 684 5.84 30.85 -19.17
C ALA A 684 5.27 31.09 -17.75
N ALA A 685 5.93 31.94 -16.94
CA ALA A 685 5.43 32.33 -15.63
C ALA A 685 4.13 33.14 -15.71
N ALA A 686 3.98 34.05 -16.69
CA ALA A 686 2.78 34.87 -16.87
C ALA A 686 1.57 34.01 -17.27
N ALA A 687 1.73 33.05 -18.17
CA ALA A 687 0.69 32.11 -18.58
C ALA A 687 0.13 31.28 -17.41
N GLN A 688 0.95 31.03 -16.41
CA GLN A 688 0.59 30.29 -15.19
C GLN A 688 0.15 31.22 -14.03
N TYR A 689 0.05 32.56 -14.25
CA TYR A 689 -0.34 33.57 -13.27
C TYR A 689 0.56 33.66 -12.01
N ILE A 690 1.85 33.32 -12.12
CA ILE A 690 2.79 33.25 -10.99
C ILE A 690 3.43 34.64 -10.74
N LYS A 691 2.76 35.48 -9.97
CA LYS A 691 3.17 36.87 -9.73
C LYS A 691 4.59 37.03 -9.20
N ASP A 692 4.98 36.17 -8.24
CA ASP A 692 6.28 36.27 -7.59
C ASP A 692 7.45 35.95 -8.54
N ILE A 693 7.28 34.94 -9.43
CA ILE A 693 8.28 34.60 -10.45
C ILE A 693 8.31 35.68 -11.53
N VAL A 694 7.16 36.19 -11.96
CA VAL A 694 7.08 37.30 -12.91
C VAL A 694 7.83 38.52 -12.38
N GLN A 695 7.63 38.87 -11.11
CA GLN A 695 8.31 40.00 -10.47
C GLN A 695 9.83 39.75 -10.40
N LEU A 696 10.26 38.59 -9.97
CA LEU A 696 11.65 38.20 -9.89
C LEU A 696 12.36 38.28 -11.26
N LEU A 697 11.74 37.77 -12.32
CA LEU A 697 12.28 37.80 -13.67
C LEU A 697 12.41 39.28 -14.18
N LEU A 698 11.43 40.13 -13.90
CA LEU A 698 11.47 41.57 -14.26
C LEU A 698 12.56 42.32 -13.52
N GLU A 699 12.79 42.04 -12.24
CA GLU A 699 13.89 42.57 -11.43
C GLU A 699 15.27 42.24 -12.04
N HIS A 700 15.38 41.05 -12.68
CA HIS A 700 16.58 40.59 -13.40
C HIS A 700 16.56 40.94 -14.89
N LYS A 701 15.79 41.97 -15.32
CA LYS A 701 15.76 42.54 -16.67
C LYS A 701 15.20 41.63 -17.75
N ALA A 702 14.24 40.77 -17.41
CA ALA A 702 13.47 40.06 -18.42
C ALA A 702 12.70 41.07 -19.29
N ASP A 703 12.72 40.91 -20.62
CA ASP A 703 11.99 41.77 -21.54
C ASP A 703 10.50 41.43 -21.54
N ALA A 704 9.68 42.37 -21.03
CA ALA A 704 8.23 42.19 -20.98
C ALA A 704 7.57 42.15 -22.37
N ASN A 705 8.28 42.55 -23.43
CA ASN A 705 7.79 42.54 -24.79
C ASN A 705 8.40 41.40 -25.65
N ALA A 706 9.24 40.57 -25.04
CA ALA A 706 9.81 39.42 -25.75
C ALA A 706 8.69 38.51 -26.31
N PRO A 707 8.84 38.02 -27.53
CA PRO A 707 7.86 37.12 -28.13
C PRO A 707 7.73 35.84 -27.29
N GLY A 708 6.52 35.52 -26.89
CA GLY A 708 6.19 34.32 -26.13
C GLY A 708 5.60 33.25 -27.03
N GLY A 709 6.37 32.29 -27.48
CA GLY A 709 5.96 31.09 -28.20
C GLY A 709 4.46 30.95 -28.53
N HIS A 710 3.87 29.83 -28.18
CA HIS A 710 2.46 29.52 -28.45
C HIS A 710 1.46 30.42 -27.70
N PHE A 711 1.83 31.05 -26.59
CA PHE A 711 0.96 31.87 -25.73
C PHE A 711 1.07 33.37 -25.97
N GLY A 712 1.79 33.84 -26.98
CA GLY A 712 2.00 35.26 -27.21
C GLY A 712 2.97 35.90 -26.20
N ASN A 713 3.02 37.28 -26.17
CA ASN A 713 3.88 37.94 -25.20
C ASN A 713 3.25 38.00 -23.78
N ALA A 714 4.05 38.32 -22.76
CA ALA A 714 3.60 38.38 -21.37
C ALA A 714 2.44 39.38 -21.11
N LYS A 715 2.28 40.38 -21.96
CA LYS A 715 1.17 41.37 -21.90
C LYS A 715 -0.15 40.81 -22.46
N ASP A 716 -0.07 39.90 -23.41
CA ASP A 716 -1.25 39.28 -24.05
C ASP A 716 -1.78 38.11 -23.23
N GLY A 717 -0.93 37.39 -22.47
CA GLY A 717 -1.33 36.32 -21.56
C GLY A 717 -2.34 36.78 -20.50
N HIS A 718 -2.29 38.01 -20.06
CA HIS A 718 -3.27 38.62 -19.13
C HIS A 718 -4.66 38.85 -19.74
N LYS A 719 -4.80 38.84 -21.07
CA LYS A 719 -6.06 39.11 -21.78
C LYS A 719 -6.76 37.86 -22.31
N SER A 720 -6.09 36.73 -22.39
CA SER A 720 -6.61 35.50 -23.01
C SER A 720 -7.24 34.50 -22.03
N GLY A 721 -7.87 35.00 -20.96
CA GLY A 721 -8.60 34.18 -19.97
C GLY A 721 -9.80 33.38 -20.52
N SER A 722 -9.78 32.97 -21.79
CA SER A 722 -10.80 32.11 -22.39
C SER A 722 -10.22 31.24 -23.51
N TYR A 723 -9.45 30.22 -23.13
CA TYR A 723 -9.22 29.12 -24.06
C TYR A 723 -9.41 27.76 -23.36
N THR A 724 -10.56 27.17 -23.65
CA THR A 724 -10.85 25.75 -23.45
C THR A 724 -10.02 24.97 -24.45
N GLY A 725 -8.89 24.42 -24.00
CA GLY A 725 -8.07 23.52 -24.80
C GLY A 725 -8.69 22.14 -24.84
N THR A 726 -9.33 21.80 -25.93
CA THR A 726 -9.61 20.41 -26.33
C THR A 726 -8.30 19.78 -26.79
N HIS A 727 -7.76 18.86 -26.02
CA HIS A 727 -6.79 17.89 -26.53
C HIS A 727 -7.38 16.49 -26.46
N LYS A 728 -7.36 15.85 -27.67
CA LYS A 728 -7.64 14.44 -27.89
C LYS A 728 -6.59 13.55 -27.24
#